data_b22fa6ae533654f7f381abf31d0c4105
#
_entry.id   b22fa6ae533654f7f381abf31d0c4105
#
_cell.length_a   1.000
_cell.length_b   1.000
_cell.length_c   1.000
_cell.angle_alpha   90.00
_cell.angle_beta   90.00
_cell.angle_gamma   90.00
#
_symmetry.space_group_name_H-M   'P 1'
#
loop_
_entity.id
_entity.type
_entity.pdbx_description
1 polymer ?
#
loop_
_entity_poly.entity_id
_entity_poly.type
_entity_poly.pdbx_seq_one_letter_code
_entity_poly.pdbx_strand_id
1 'polypeptide(L)'
;MKNILTTLIIATLLCSCSAHKSNDYASLVNPLIGTDYKGNVYPGAQAPFGMVQLSPDNGLPGWDRIAGYFYPDSTIAGFSHTHLSGTGAGDLYDISFLPVTYPLHKAANPLGVHSMFSHEREECEAGYYRVHLDSYGIDVELTATERCGIQRYTYPTDTATVLLNLAKAMNWDATTDTHIAIVDSFTIEGYRHSNGWARGQQVYFRTRFSKPIATFKCDNAMIIRDGNIWMKPGVIEMTFALDNSRELTVITALSGTGLEGAGKNLTAEAPHNDFDIYRTQTRNNWNCELGKIEVKGGTDDQRACFYTAMYRTMIAPTLFCDADGTYRGADGKNHNADGWQNYSTFSLWDTFRAAHPLYTITTPERVDDMINSFIAFYGQHGRLPIWNMWGSETDMMIGYHSVPVIADAYLKGIKGFDAEKALEACIATANCDEYRGIGFYKGNGYVPYDVTDPYNADNWAMSRTLEYAYDDYCIARMAEAMGRDSIAGVFYKRAKNWRNQYNPNTTFMQPRDSKGEFQPDFNPDEYTQHICESNAWHYMWSVQHDIEGLIGLMGRDVFEQKLDSMFTYSPAENADLPIFSTGMIGQYAHGNEPSHHAAYLFNKIDKPEKTRQYLSQIMNELYRNTPEGICGNEDCGQMSAWYVMSAMGFYPINPCGGEYELGLPLFPDIKINLDNGKAFTVKTKKTGKNRVLLNGKPIKGTTISHNDIINGGVLEFETE
;
A
#
# COMPACT_ATOMS: atom_id res chain seq x y z
N MET A 1 36.52 -22.15 38.05
CA MET A 1 36.49 -22.66 36.70
C MET A 1 35.17 -23.36 36.49
N LYS A 2 34.21 -22.71 35.89
CA LYS A 2 33.01 -23.30 35.32
C LYS A 2 32.68 -22.44 34.07
N ASN A 3 32.93 -23.00 32.91
CA ASN A 3 32.57 -22.42 31.60
C ASN A 3 31.04 -22.44 31.47
N ILE A 4 30.43 -21.29 31.36
CA ILE A 4 29.03 -21.14 30.93
C ILE A 4 29.09 -20.86 29.43
N LEU A 5 28.77 -21.87 28.63
CA LEU A 5 28.50 -21.77 27.22
C LEU A 5 27.13 -21.12 27.07
N THR A 6 27.10 -19.86 26.71
CA THR A 6 25.83 -19.17 26.33
C THR A 6 25.55 -19.51 24.87
N THR A 7 24.65 -20.46 24.66
CA THR A 7 24.14 -20.78 23.32
C THR A 7 23.13 -19.70 22.95
N LEU A 8 23.52 -18.86 22.00
CA LEU A 8 22.61 -17.89 21.35
C LEU A 8 21.61 -18.69 20.51
N ILE A 9 20.38 -18.81 20.96
CA ILE A 9 19.28 -19.35 20.15
C ILE A 9 18.80 -18.19 19.28
N ILE A 10 19.24 -18.20 18.02
CA ILE A 10 18.63 -17.40 16.96
C ILE A 10 17.28 -18.05 16.67
N ALA A 11 16.23 -17.47 17.18
CA ALA A 11 14.86 -17.81 16.83
C ALA A 11 14.59 -17.26 15.41
N THR A 12 15.00 -18.01 14.40
CA THR A 12 14.39 -17.88 13.08
C THR A 12 12.94 -18.29 13.24
N LEU A 13 12.03 -17.33 13.08
CA LEU A 13 10.62 -17.58 12.86
C LEU A 13 10.48 -18.30 11.51
N LEU A 14 10.80 -19.62 11.54
CA LEU A 14 10.33 -20.53 10.51
C LEU A 14 8.82 -20.62 10.72
N CYS A 15 8.05 -19.96 9.86
CA CYS A 15 6.66 -20.28 9.67
C CYS A 15 6.56 -21.81 9.53
N SER A 16 6.07 -22.50 10.55
CA SER A 16 5.89 -23.94 10.53
C SER A 16 4.69 -24.24 9.64
N CYS A 17 4.85 -24.10 8.32
CA CYS A 17 3.95 -24.71 7.36
C CYS A 17 4.08 -26.23 7.54
N SER A 18 3.13 -26.82 8.25
CA SER A 18 2.95 -28.27 8.25
C SER A 18 2.91 -28.74 6.80
N ALA A 19 3.63 -29.82 6.47
CA ALA A 19 3.76 -30.40 5.13
C ALA A 19 2.41 -30.91 4.59
N HIS A 20 1.51 -30.00 4.27
CA HIS A 20 0.44 -30.21 3.30
C HIS A 20 1.06 -29.97 1.91
N LYS A 21 0.67 -30.74 0.91
CA LYS A 21 0.94 -30.38 -0.50
C LYS A 21 0.49 -28.93 -0.67
N SER A 22 1.43 -27.98 -0.64
CA SER A 22 1.12 -26.58 -0.79
C SER A 22 0.56 -26.38 -2.19
N ASN A 23 -0.66 -25.89 -2.29
CA ASN A 23 -1.14 -25.36 -3.55
C ASN A 23 -0.18 -24.24 -3.96
N ASP A 24 0.11 -24.15 -5.23
CA ASP A 24 1.01 -23.15 -5.77
C ASP A 24 0.23 -21.86 -6.08
N TYR A 25 -0.10 -21.10 -5.03
CA TYR A 25 -0.86 -19.85 -5.15
C TYR A 25 -0.05 -18.74 -5.83
N ALA A 26 1.28 -18.75 -5.67
CA ALA A 26 2.17 -17.77 -6.30
C ALA A 26 2.05 -17.80 -7.84
N SER A 27 1.80 -18.97 -8.44
CA SER A 27 1.59 -19.10 -9.88
C SER A 27 0.24 -18.56 -10.38
N LEU A 28 -0.71 -18.25 -9.48
CA LEU A 28 -1.99 -17.64 -9.83
C LEU A 28 -1.91 -16.10 -9.87
N VAL A 29 -0.84 -15.53 -9.34
CA VAL A 29 -0.63 -14.08 -9.32
C VAL A 29 -0.14 -13.63 -10.68
N ASN A 30 -0.79 -12.62 -11.26
CA ASN A 30 -0.34 -11.93 -12.45
C ASN A 30 0.06 -10.48 -12.11
N PRO A 31 1.36 -10.22 -11.82
CA PRO A 31 1.83 -8.89 -11.45
C PRO A 31 1.67 -7.83 -12.55
N LEU A 32 1.34 -8.21 -13.79
CA LEU A 32 1.05 -7.24 -14.86
C LEU A 32 -0.33 -6.58 -14.73
N ILE A 33 -1.27 -7.14 -13.95
CA ILE A 33 -2.57 -6.49 -13.70
C ILE A 33 -2.36 -5.13 -13.04
N GLY A 34 -2.84 -4.06 -13.68
CA GLY A 34 -2.74 -2.68 -13.22
C GLY A 34 -1.47 -1.93 -13.68
N THR A 35 -0.60 -2.55 -14.49
CA THR A 35 0.62 -1.90 -15.03
C THR A 35 0.36 -1.02 -16.24
N ASP A 36 -0.85 -0.99 -16.76
CA ASP A 36 -1.34 -0.08 -17.79
C ASP A 36 -2.48 0.78 -17.24
N TYR A 37 -2.89 1.77 -18.00
CA TYR A 37 -3.96 2.72 -17.69
C TYR A 37 -3.66 3.53 -16.42
N LYS A 38 -4.35 3.29 -15.31
CA LYS A 38 -4.29 4.12 -14.07
C LYS A 38 -3.90 3.36 -12.81
N GLY A 39 -3.57 2.07 -12.92
CA GLY A 39 -3.24 1.27 -11.74
C GLY A 39 -1.94 1.67 -11.05
N ASN A 40 -0.97 2.22 -11.80
CA ASN A 40 0.31 2.73 -11.30
C ASN A 40 1.09 1.71 -10.45
N VAL A 41 1.14 0.46 -10.89
CA VAL A 41 1.83 -0.64 -10.19
C VAL A 41 2.99 -1.18 -11.04
N TYR A 42 3.89 -1.92 -10.42
CA TYR A 42 5.05 -2.54 -11.07
C TYR A 42 4.97 -4.07 -11.02
N PRO A 43 5.62 -4.78 -11.98
CA PRO A 43 5.59 -6.24 -12.06
C PRO A 43 6.76 -6.93 -11.35
N GLY A 44 7.69 -6.20 -10.74
CA GLY A 44 8.95 -6.71 -10.23
C GLY A 44 8.84 -7.63 -9.01
N ALA A 45 9.99 -8.11 -8.56
CA ALA A 45 10.09 -9.06 -7.47
C ALA A 45 10.14 -8.37 -6.10
N GLN A 46 9.38 -8.93 -5.15
CA GLN A 46 9.32 -8.47 -3.76
C GLN A 46 8.97 -9.65 -2.83
N ALA A 47 9.44 -9.64 -1.60
CA ALA A 47 8.92 -10.46 -0.51
C ALA A 47 7.67 -9.81 0.11
N PRO A 48 6.75 -10.58 0.74
CA PRO A 48 5.61 -9.98 1.43
C PRO A 48 6.04 -8.91 2.43
N PHE A 49 5.49 -7.69 2.30
CA PHE A 49 5.81 -6.52 3.12
C PHE A 49 7.31 -6.12 3.15
N GLY A 50 8.11 -6.57 2.17
CA GLY A 50 9.56 -6.36 2.17
C GLY A 50 9.98 -4.90 1.98
N MET A 51 11.18 -4.56 2.48
CA MET A 51 11.85 -3.26 2.27
C MET A 51 12.27 -3.07 0.80
N VAL A 52 12.54 -4.17 0.08
CA VAL A 52 13.03 -4.15 -1.30
C VAL A 52 11.88 -4.41 -2.26
N GLN A 53 11.73 -3.52 -3.23
CA GLN A 53 10.85 -3.63 -4.40
C GLN A 53 11.72 -3.60 -5.65
N LEU A 54 12.22 -4.76 -6.07
CA LEU A 54 13.15 -4.89 -7.21
C LEU A 54 12.39 -5.02 -8.52
N SER A 55 12.39 -3.97 -9.34
CA SER A 55 11.56 -3.92 -10.56
C SER A 55 12.28 -3.24 -11.72
N PRO A 56 11.89 -3.56 -12.99
CA PRO A 56 12.34 -2.80 -14.14
C PRO A 56 11.78 -1.38 -14.12
N ASP A 57 12.61 -0.44 -14.61
CA ASP A 57 12.23 0.95 -14.88
C ASP A 57 12.24 1.19 -16.38
N ASN A 58 11.16 1.68 -16.96
CA ASN A 58 11.11 2.03 -18.37
C ASN A 58 11.98 3.24 -18.74
N GLY A 59 12.24 4.13 -17.77
CA GLY A 59 13.20 5.23 -17.89
C GLY A 59 12.62 6.54 -18.38
N LEU A 60 11.33 6.61 -18.69
CA LEU A 60 10.62 7.83 -19.06
C LEU A 60 9.82 8.37 -17.87
N PRO A 61 9.80 9.69 -17.62
CA PRO A 61 8.96 10.29 -16.61
C PRO A 61 7.51 10.42 -17.11
N GLY A 62 6.57 10.57 -16.19
CA GLY A 62 5.16 10.84 -16.48
C GLY A 62 4.25 10.22 -15.43
N TRP A 63 3.01 10.71 -15.40
CA TRP A 63 1.99 10.22 -14.47
C TRP A 63 1.75 8.71 -14.61
N ASP A 64 1.65 8.21 -15.84
CA ASP A 64 1.38 6.78 -16.10
C ASP A 64 2.62 5.89 -15.81
N ARG A 65 3.76 6.49 -15.41
CA ARG A 65 5.05 5.83 -15.12
C ARG A 65 5.53 6.06 -13.69
N ILE A 66 4.62 6.41 -12.80
CA ILE A 66 4.93 6.70 -11.39
C ILE A 66 5.55 5.50 -10.69
N ALA A 67 5.12 4.28 -11.03
CA ALA A 67 5.67 3.05 -10.48
C ALA A 67 6.99 2.59 -11.15
N GLY A 68 7.55 3.37 -12.07
CA GLY A 68 8.75 3.01 -12.84
C GLY A 68 8.50 2.17 -14.07
N TYR A 69 7.44 1.38 -14.09
CA TYR A 69 7.03 0.51 -15.18
C TYR A 69 5.65 0.93 -15.73
N PHE A 70 5.54 0.94 -17.05
CA PHE A 70 4.28 1.15 -17.76
C PHE A 70 4.19 0.17 -18.93
N TYR A 71 3.20 -0.70 -18.92
CA TYR A 71 3.10 -1.83 -19.86
C TYR A 71 3.22 -1.45 -21.36
N PRO A 72 2.65 -0.33 -21.85
CA PRO A 72 2.81 0.07 -23.25
C PRO A 72 4.23 0.46 -23.66
N ASP A 73 5.16 0.67 -22.74
CA ASP A 73 6.54 1.01 -23.05
C ASP A 73 7.34 -0.24 -23.47
N SER A 74 8.32 -0.05 -24.37
CA SER A 74 9.18 -1.11 -24.90
C SER A 74 10.65 -0.94 -24.52
N THR A 75 10.95 -0.13 -23.49
CA THR A 75 12.30 0.18 -23.05
C THR A 75 12.49 -0.18 -21.57
N ILE A 76 13.71 -0.61 -21.22
CA ILE A 76 14.17 -0.76 -19.82
C ILE A 76 15.48 0.01 -19.68
N ALA A 77 15.52 0.96 -18.75
CA ALA A 77 16.69 1.80 -18.45
C ALA A 77 17.40 1.39 -17.15
N GLY A 78 16.93 0.36 -16.48
CA GLY A 78 17.54 -0.22 -15.29
C GLY A 78 16.57 -1.03 -14.44
N PHE A 79 17.10 -1.59 -13.36
CA PHE A 79 16.37 -2.34 -12.34
C PHE A 79 16.70 -1.71 -10.98
N SER A 80 15.78 -0.92 -10.45
CA SER A 80 15.96 -0.27 -9.15
C SER A 80 15.35 -1.09 -8.02
N HIS A 81 15.76 -0.81 -6.78
CA HIS A 81 15.45 -1.63 -5.61
C HIS A 81 14.31 -1.08 -4.77
N THR A 82 13.79 0.10 -5.11
CA THR A 82 12.70 0.75 -4.39
C THR A 82 11.68 1.32 -5.36
N HIS A 83 10.39 1.03 -5.11
CA HIS A 83 9.27 1.50 -5.91
C HIS A 83 8.05 1.76 -5.01
N LEU A 84 7.15 2.64 -5.47
CA LEU A 84 5.82 2.80 -4.90
C LEU A 84 4.80 2.01 -5.71
N SER A 85 3.79 1.46 -5.06
CA SER A 85 2.74 0.67 -5.70
C SER A 85 1.41 1.41 -5.66
N GLY A 86 0.95 1.84 -6.83
CA GLY A 86 -0.39 2.38 -7.00
C GLY A 86 -0.60 3.82 -6.52
N THR A 87 0.46 4.55 -6.19
CA THR A 87 0.31 5.92 -5.69
C THR A 87 0.13 6.94 -6.81
N GLY A 88 -0.45 8.10 -6.47
CA GLY A 88 -0.49 9.27 -7.34
C GLY A 88 0.82 10.08 -7.37
N ALA A 89 1.89 9.60 -6.75
CA ALA A 89 3.18 10.28 -6.65
C ALA A 89 4.34 9.36 -7.01
N GLY A 90 5.26 9.85 -7.83
CA GLY A 90 6.47 9.13 -8.22
C GLY A 90 7.66 9.56 -7.38
N ASP A 91 8.26 8.61 -6.69
CA ASP A 91 9.45 8.79 -5.86
C ASP A 91 10.21 7.47 -5.77
N LEU A 92 11.36 7.46 -5.10
CA LEU A 92 12.23 6.31 -4.90
C LEU A 92 13.13 6.02 -6.12
N TYR A 93 13.11 4.80 -6.70
CA TYR A 93 14.00 4.32 -7.79
C TYR A 93 15.48 4.25 -7.40
N ASP A 94 15.74 3.87 -6.15
CA ASP A 94 17.09 3.83 -5.61
C ASP A 94 17.88 2.62 -6.11
N ILE A 95 19.19 2.82 -6.26
CA ILE A 95 20.17 1.78 -6.54
C ILE A 95 19.82 0.97 -7.79
N SER A 96 19.88 1.64 -8.95
CA SER A 96 19.49 1.09 -10.24
C SER A 96 20.65 0.46 -10.97
N PHE A 97 20.56 -0.85 -11.27
CA PHE A 97 21.51 -1.59 -12.08
C PHE A 97 20.97 -1.83 -13.49
N LEU A 98 21.85 -1.77 -14.51
CA LEU A 98 21.56 -2.18 -15.88
C LEU A 98 22.71 -3.04 -16.43
N PRO A 99 22.51 -4.33 -16.69
CA PRO A 99 23.48 -5.15 -17.42
C PRO A 99 23.49 -4.77 -18.89
N VAL A 100 24.67 -4.64 -19.47
CA VAL A 100 24.87 -4.21 -20.85
C VAL A 100 25.96 -5.00 -21.57
N THR A 101 25.94 -4.95 -22.91
CA THR A 101 27.07 -5.28 -23.79
C THR A 101 27.40 -4.07 -24.65
N TYR A 102 28.61 -4.03 -25.24
CA TYR A 102 28.99 -2.96 -26.17
C TYR A 102 28.63 -3.31 -27.61
N PRO A 103 28.25 -2.30 -28.42
CA PRO A 103 28.14 -0.86 -28.11
C PRO A 103 26.92 -0.55 -27.25
N LEU A 104 26.99 0.52 -26.44
CA LEU A 104 25.86 0.96 -25.63
C LEU A 104 24.74 1.54 -26.49
N HIS A 105 23.51 1.11 -26.24
CA HIS A 105 22.31 1.67 -26.84
C HIS A 105 21.89 2.90 -26.03
N LYS A 106 21.92 4.09 -26.66
CA LYS A 106 21.70 5.38 -25.98
C LYS A 106 20.67 6.21 -26.73
N ALA A 107 19.80 6.86 -25.97
CA ALA A 107 18.90 7.91 -26.46
C ALA A 107 19.20 9.24 -25.74
N ALA A 108 18.55 10.32 -26.19
CA ALA A 108 18.58 11.60 -25.51
C ALA A 108 17.93 11.48 -24.11
N ASN A 109 18.35 12.36 -23.18
CA ASN A 109 17.71 12.46 -21.89
C ASN A 109 16.18 12.73 -22.04
N PRO A 110 15.34 12.17 -21.16
CA PRO A 110 15.69 11.51 -19.89
C PRO A 110 16.02 10.01 -19.99
N LEU A 111 15.79 9.33 -21.11
CA LEU A 111 15.95 7.87 -21.22
C LEU A 111 17.40 7.39 -21.06
N GLY A 112 18.37 8.06 -21.70
CA GLY A 112 19.80 7.71 -21.57
C GLY A 112 20.15 6.33 -22.12
N VAL A 113 20.95 5.57 -21.37
CA VAL A 113 21.29 4.17 -21.70
C VAL A 113 20.13 3.27 -21.34
N HIS A 114 19.68 2.45 -22.29
CA HIS A 114 18.52 1.57 -22.13
C HIS A 114 18.65 0.34 -23.04
N SER A 115 17.80 -0.63 -22.83
CA SER A 115 17.52 -1.73 -23.76
C SER A 115 16.10 -1.66 -24.28
N MET A 116 15.90 -2.13 -25.50
CA MET A 116 14.58 -2.55 -25.96
C MET A 116 14.24 -3.90 -25.34
N PHE A 117 12.95 -4.19 -25.16
CA PHE A 117 12.44 -5.50 -24.73
C PHE A 117 11.08 -5.78 -25.38
N SER A 118 10.64 -7.03 -25.30
CA SER A 118 9.33 -7.48 -25.76
C SER A 118 8.62 -8.28 -24.67
N HIS A 119 7.33 -8.03 -24.47
CA HIS A 119 6.47 -8.79 -23.56
C HIS A 119 6.39 -10.29 -23.89
N GLU A 120 6.68 -10.70 -25.14
CA GLU A 120 6.78 -12.13 -25.50
C GLU A 120 7.93 -12.86 -24.80
N ARG A 121 8.90 -12.08 -24.25
CA ARG A 121 10.07 -12.58 -23.51
C ARG A 121 10.13 -12.01 -22.10
N GLU A 122 8.99 -11.71 -21.53
CA GLU A 122 8.79 -11.21 -20.19
C GLU A 122 7.96 -12.23 -19.38
N GLU A 123 8.38 -12.54 -18.18
CA GLU A 123 7.68 -13.43 -17.26
C GLU A 123 7.66 -12.82 -15.88
N CYS A 124 6.52 -12.88 -15.20
CA CYS A 124 6.41 -12.43 -13.82
C CYS A 124 5.43 -13.30 -13.02
N GLU A 125 5.76 -13.51 -11.75
CA GLU A 125 4.94 -14.16 -10.74
C GLU A 125 5.21 -13.54 -9.36
N ALA A 126 4.47 -13.91 -8.34
CA ALA A 126 4.73 -13.39 -7.01
C ALA A 126 6.19 -13.66 -6.56
N GLY A 127 6.97 -12.59 -6.37
CA GLY A 127 8.36 -12.66 -5.93
C GLY A 127 9.39 -13.01 -7.01
N TYR A 128 9.01 -13.01 -8.27
CA TYR A 128 9.91 -13.29 -9.38
C TYR A 128 9.54 -12.50 -10.64
N TYR A 129 10.58 -12.01 -11.34
CA TYR A 129 10.46 -11.34 -12.63
C TYR A 129 11.60 -11.78 -13.55
N ARG A 130 11.32 -11.93 -14.85
CA ARG A 130 12.31 -12.23 -15.88
C ARG A 130 12.02 -11.43 -17.15
N VAL A 131 13.09 -10.97 -17.81
CA VAL A 131 13.00 -10.32 -19.11
C VAL A 131 14.27 -10.53 -19.93
N HIS A 132 14.12 -10.55 -21.25
CA HIS A 132 15.26 -10.51 -22.18
C HIS A 132 15.50 -9.09 -22.67
N LEU A 133 16.72 -8.60 -22.51
CA LEU A 133 17.16 -7.29 -22.99
C LEU A 133 17.62 -7.37 -24.45
N ASP A 134 16.73 -7.03 -25.38
CA ASP A 134 16.92 -7.23 -26.82
C ASP A 134 18.16 -6.51 -27.37
N SER A 135 18.44 -5.27 -26.90
CA SER A 135 19.59 -4.49 -27.38
C SER A 135 20.94 -5.10 -26.99
N TYR A 136 20.98 -5.94 -25.96
CA TYR A 136 22.21 -6.49 -25.40
C TYR A 136 22.30 -8.01 -25.44
N GLY A 137 21.20 -8.70 -25.74
CA GLY A 137 21.12 -10.15 -25.74
C GLY A 137 21.30 -10.79 -24.37
N ILE A 138 20.85 -10.11 -23.31
CA ILE A 138 21.03 -10.52 -21.92
C ILE A 138 19.68 -10.96 -21.32
N ASP A 139 19.64 -12.13 -20.70
CA ASP A 139 18.52 -12.51 -19.84
C ASP A 139 18.74 -11.97 -18.44
N VAL A 140 17.71 -11.35 -17.86
CA VAL A 140 17.68 -10.80 -16.51
C VAL A 140 16.61 -11.52 -15.72
N GLU A 141 16.95 -12.01 -14.54
CA GLU A 141 16.03 -12.61 -13.57
C GLU A 141 16.15 -11.89 -12.24
N LEU A 142 15.04 -11.61 -11.60
CA LEU A 142 14.93 -10.88 -10.34
C LEU A 142 14.19 -11.72 -9.31
N THR A 143 14.66 -11.71 -8.07
CA THR A 143 13.93 -12.15 -6.88
C THR A 143 14.35 -11.29 -5.69
N ALA A 144 13.66 -11.38 -4.54
CA ALA A 144 13.99 -10.57 -3.38
C ALA A 144 13.71 -11.33 -2.08
N THR A 145 14.53 -11.09 -1.06
CA THR A 145 14.16 -11.31 0.35
C THR A 145 13.54 -10.04 0.92
N GLU A 146 13.30 -9.96 2.22
CA GLU A 146 12.70 -8.76 2.82
C GLU A 146 13.59 -7.52 2.65
N ARG A 147 14.93 -7.68 2.74
CA ARG A 147 15.91 -6.57 2.71
C ARG A 147 16.93 -6.66 1.58
N CYS A 148 16.89 -7.71 0.78
CA CYS A 148 17.87 -7.90 -0.31
C CYS A 148 17.17 -8.13 -1.64
N GLY A 149 17.63 -7.39 -2.68
CA GLY A 149 17.32 -7.66 -4.06
C GLY A 149 18.37 -8.60 -4.66
N ILE A 150 17.96 -9.64 -5.35
CA ILE A 150 18.83 -10.64 -5.97
C ILE A 150 18.55 -10.66 -7.47
N GLN A 151 19.60 -10.42 -8.27
CA GLN A 151 19.52 -10.36 -9.71
C GLN A 151 20.49 -11.39 -10.31
N ARG A 152 20.04 -12.13 -11.32
CA ARG A 152 20.88 -13.02 -12.13
C ARG A 152 20.87 -12.52 -13.57
N TYR A 153 22.07 -12.34 -14.15
CA TYR A 153 22.24 -11.93 -15.53
C TYR A 153 22.95 -13.03 -16.30
N THR A 154 22.36 -13.46 -17.41
CA THR A 154 22.97 -14.43 -18.35
C THR A 154 23.41 -13.69 -19.60
N TYR A 155 24.71 -13.64 -19.83
CA TYR A 155 25.34 -12.88 -20.91
C TYR A 155 25.58 -13.73 -22.17
N PRO A 156 25.58 -13.13 -23.37
CA PRO A 156 25.97 -13.81 -24.61
C PRO A 156 27.48 -14.04 -24.72
N THR A 157 28.28 -13.37 -23.89
CA THR A 157 29.75 -13.35 -23.91
C THR A 157 30.35 -13.86 -22.60
N ASP A 158 31.67 -14.04 -22.56
CA ASP A 158 32.43 -14.39 -21.36
C ASP A 158 32.83 -13.18 -20.50
N THR A 159 32.36 -12.00 -20.87
CA THR A 159 32.56 -10.75 -20.13
C THR A 159 31.23 -10.11 -19.83
N ALA A 160 30.98 -9.82 -18.56
CA ALA A 160 29.83 -9.04 -18.12
C ALA A 160 30.22 -7.57 -17.92
N THR A 161 29.32 -6.66 -18.32
CA THR A 161 29.39 -5.24 -17.97
C THR A 161 28.10 -4.85 -17.27
N VAL A 162 28.23 -4.18 -16.12
CA VAL A 162 27.08 -3.71 -15.33
C VAL A 162 27.27 -2.21 -15.09
N LEU A 163 26.20 -1.46 -15.37
CA LEU A 163 26.09 -0.05 -15.00
C LEU A 163 25.32 0.07 -13.69
N LEU A 164 25.86 0.80 -12.72
CA LEU A 164 25.15 1.23 -11.51
C LEU A 164 24.88 2.72 -11.62
N ASN A 165 23.61 3.12 -11.59
CA ASN A 165 23.21 4.52 -11.67
C ASN A 165 22.72 5.01 -10.31
N LEU A 166 23.53 5.79 -9.60
CA LEU A 166 23.19 6.44 -8.33
C LEU A 166 22.61 7.85 -8.55
N ALA A 167 22.69 8.38 -9.78
CA ALA A 167 22.10 9.68 -10.12
C ALA A 167 20.63 9.56 -10.56
N LYS A 168 20.11 8.34 -10.77
CA LYS A 168 18.75 8.15 -11.29
C LYS A 168 17.74 8.76 -10.33
N ALA A 169 16.98 9.67 -10.88
CA ALA A 169 15.83 10.28 -10.24
C ALA A 169 14.72 10.35 -11.28
N MET A 170 13.50 10.13 -10.87
CA MET A 170 12.34 10.19 -11.74
C MET A 170 11.23 11.00 -11.05
N ASN A 171 10.42 11.65 -11.87
CA ASN A 171 9.26 12.40 -11.43
C ASN A 171 9.65 13.51 -10.42
N TRP A 172 9.32 13.37 -9.13
CA TRP A 172 9.54 14.41 -8.12
C TRP A 172 10.77 14.21 -7.25
N ASP A 173 11.46 13.09 -7.42
CA ASP A 173 12.68 12.81 -6.67
C ASP A 173 13.90 13.49 -7.32
N ALA A 174 14.84 13.92 -6.48
CA ALA A 174 16.13 14.50 -6.90
C ALA A 174 17.25 13.99 -6.01
N THR A 175 18.24 13.35 -6.62
CA THR A 175 19.44 12.91 -5.93
C THR A 175 20.23 14.10 -5.41
N THR A 176 20.52 14.12 -4.11
CA THR A 176 21.23 15.22 -3.43
C THR A 176 22.69 14.88 -3.11
N ASP A 177 22.96 13.62 -2.75
CA ASP A 177 24.30 13.14 -2.43
C ASP A 177 24.44 11.65 -2.72
N THR A 178 25.63 11.20 -3.11
CA THR A 178 25.94 9.80 -3.35
C THR A 178 27.34 9.44 -2.86
N HIS A 179 27.51 8.20 -2.48
CA HIS A 179 28.80 7.64 -2.09
C HIS A 179 28.93 6.20 -2.60
N ILE A 180 30.14 5.81 -2.96
CA ILE A 180 30.48 4.43 -3.25
C ILE A 180 31.89 4.11 -2.75
N ALA A 181 32.07 2.90 -2.24
CA ALA A 181 33.36 2.35 -1.84
C ALA A 181 33.46 0.90 -2.32
N ILE A 182 34.68 0.49 -2.71
CA ILE A 182 35.01 -0.91 -2.95
C ILE A 182 35.46 -1.51 -1.62
N VAL A 183 34.67 -2.46 -1.09
CA VAL A 183 34.99 -3.15 0.17
C VAL A 183 36.06 -4.22 -0.06
N ASP A 184 35.87 -5.03 -1.10
CA ASP A 184 36.81 -6.06 -1.57
C ASP A 184 36.54 -6.35 -3.06
N SER A 185 37.23 -7.37 -3.63
CA SER A 185 37.10 -7.71 -5.05
C SER A 185 35.71 -8.16 -5.48
N PHE A 186 34.81 -8.51 -4.55
CA PHE A 186 33.44 -8.98 -4.82
C PHE A 186 32.38 -8.02 -4.30
N THR A 187 32.74 -6.97 -3.54
CA THR A 187 31.79 -6.23 -2.74
C THR A 187 32.00 -4.72 -2.88
N ILE A 188 30.90 -4.02 -3.15
CA ILE A 188 30.81 -2.57 -3.05
C ILE A 188 29.79 -2.18 -1.99
N GLU A 189 29.92 -0.98 -1.44
CA GLU A 189 28.92 -0.35 -0.60
C GLU A 189 28.81 1.13 -0.91
N GLY A 190 27.69 1.72 -0.53
CA GLY A 190 27.48 3.14 -0.75
C GLY A 190 26.10 3.60 -0.29
N TYR A 191 25.77 4.81 -0.71
CA TYR A 191 24.45 5.36 -0.47
C TYR A 191 24.00 6.29 -1.59
N ARG A 192 22.69 6.46 -1.66
CA ARG A 192 22.01 7.51 -2.39
C ARG A 192 21.13 8.28 -1.41
N HIS A 193 21.37 9.57 -1.28
CA HIS A 193 20.48 10.50 -0.61
C HIS A 193 19.70 11.27 -1.67
N SER A 194 18.42 11.51 -1.39
CA SER A 194 17.53 12.20 -2.29
C SER A 194 16.53 13.08 -1.54
N ASN A 195 15.85 13.92 -2.28
CA ASN A 195 14.80 14.76 -1.75
C ASN A 195 13.70 14.85 -2.80
N GLY A 196 12.57 14.33 -2.44
CA GLY A 196 11.37 14.28 -3.26
C GLY A 196 10.15 14.39 -2.37
N TRP A 197 9.23 13.49 -2.54
CA TRP A 197 8.09 13.34 -1.66
C TRP A 197 8.53 12.92 -0.25
N ALA A 198 9.40 11.89 -0.15
CA ALA A 198 10.15 11.64 1.08
C ALA A 198 11.26 12.68 1.24
N ARG A 199 11.12 13.58 2.20
CA ARG A 199 12.11 14.62 2.48
C ARG A 199 13.33 14.04 3.16
N GLY A 200 14.52 14.31 2.59
CA GLY A 200 15.80 13.89 3.14
C GLY A 200 15.92 12.36 3.23
N GLN A 201 15.43 11.65 2.20
CA GLN A 201 15.55 10.21 2.10
C GLN A 201 17.01 9.77 2.09
N GLN A 202 17.32 8.69 2.79
CA GLN A 202 18.64 8.08 2.86
C GLN A 202 18.54 6.59 2.62
N VAL A 203 19.12 6.12 1.52
CA VAL A 203 19.18 4.71 1.18
C VAL A 203 20.64 4.29 1.13
N TYR A 204 21.03 3.44 2.05
CA TYR A 204 22.36 2.81 2.12
C TYR A 204 22.27 1.43 1.51
N PHE A 205 23.34 0.98 0.85
CA PHE A 205 23.37 -0.33 0.24
C PHE A 205 24.74 -1.01 0.41
N ARG A 206 24.71 -2.35 0.39
CA ARG A 206 25.89 -3.20 0.19
C ARG A 206 25.56 -4.24 -0.87
N THR A 207 26.40 -4.28 -1.92
CA THR A 207 26.21 -5.20 -3.05
C THR A 207 27.34 -6.19 -3.12
N ARG A 208 27.01 -7.49 -3.22
CA ARG A 208 27.95 -8.58 -3.47
C ARG A 208 27.72 -9.17 -4.86
N PHE A 209 28.82 -9.37 -5.58
CA PHE A 209 28.84 -10.01 -6.90
C PHE A 209 29.34 -11.45 -6.78
N SER A 210 28.82 -12.36 -7.62
CA SER A 210 29.27 -13.75 -7.66
C SER A 210 30.66 -13.93 -8.34
N LYS A 211 31.16 -12.92 -9.02
CA LYS A 211 32.46 -12.87 -9.70
C LYS A 211 33.26 -11.63 -9.23
N PRO A 212 34.60 -11.69 -9.24
CA PRO A 212 35.42 -10.55 -8.85
C PRO A 212 35.29 -9.42 -9.87
N ILE A 213 35.29 -8.19 -9.40
CA ILE A 213 35.35 -6.97 -10.21
C ILE A 213 36.66 -6.90 -10.94
N ALA A 214 36.64 -6.93 -12.26
CA ALA A 214 37.84 -6.84 -13.10
C ALA A 214 38.24 -5.38 -13.37
N THR A 215 37.27 -4.51 -13.66
CA THR A 215 37.47 -3.06 -13.80
C THR A 215 36.37 -2.29 -13.12
N PHE A 216 36.69 -1.09 -12.66
CA PHE A 216 35.75 -0.15 -12.05
C PHE A 216 36.05 1.24 -12.65
N LYS A 217 35.04 1.83 -13.29
CA LYS A 217 35.15 3.16 -13.90
C LYS A 217 33.97 4.03 -13.43
N CYS A 218 34.25 5.30 -13.28
CA CYS A 218 33.26 6.29 -12.91
C CYS A 218 33.43 7.56 -13.76
N ASP A 219 32.36 8.06 -14.31
CA ASP A 219 32.36 9.15 -15.30
C ASP A 219 32.43 10.57 -14.68
N ASN A 220 32.65 10.75 -13.37
CA ASN A 220 32.66 12.07 -12.76
C ASN A 220 33.79 12.27 -11.73
N ALA A 221 34.08 13.56 -11.45
CA ALA A 221 35.17 14.00 -10.56
C ALA A 221 35.15 13.25 -9.22
N MET A 222 36.11 12.38 -9.06
CA MET A 222 36.37 11.62 -7.84
C MET A 222 37.08 12.48 -6.82
N ILE A 223 36.58 12.50 -5.58
CA ILE A 223 37.36 12.89 -4.41
C ILE A 223 37.68 11.59 -3.66
N ILE A 224 38.95 11.20 -3.65
CA ILE A 224 39.40 10.06 -2.85
C ILE A 224 39.73 10.59 -1.45
N ARG A 225 39.04 10.12 -0.43
CA ARG A 225 39.37 10.35 0.97
C ARG A 225 39.43 9.00 1.68
N ASP A 226 40.54 8.68 2.29
CA ASP A 226 40.74 7.48 3.11
C ASP A 226 40.33 6.15 2.42
N GLY A 227 40.61 6.04 1.10
CA GLY A 227 40.24 4.87 0.31
C GLY A 227 38.79 4.85 -0.19
N ASN A 228 38.00 5.85 0.15
CA ASN A 228 36.59 6.00 -0.27
C ASN A 228 36.52 6.98 -1.45
N ILE A 229 35.61 6.66 -2.36
CA ILE A 229 35.33 7.49 -3.53
C ILE A 229 34.06 8.29 -3.28
N TRP A 230 34.19 9.60 -3.15
CA TRP A 230 33.04 10.54 -3.06
C TRP A 230 32.77 11.07 -4.47
N MET A 231 31.52 10.99 -4.89
CA MET A 231 31.11 11.33 -6.24
C MET A 231 29.99 12.36 -6.25
N LYS A 232 29.98 13.19 -7.27
CA LYS A 232 28.73 13.77 -7.72
C LYS A 232 27.87 12.63 -8.32
N PRO A 233 26.52 12.74 -8.27
CA PRO A 233 25.64 11.74 -8.86
C PRO A 233 26.11 11.33 -10.26
N GLY A 234 26.34 10.04 -10.48
CA GLY A 234 26.92 9.54 -11.71
C GLY A 234 26.63 8.07 -11.95
N VAL A 235 27.08 7.60 -13.11
CA VAL A 235 27.00 6.20 -13.52
C VAL A 235 28.36 5.54 -13.30
N ILE A 236 28.35 4.38 -12.67
CA ILE A 236 29.52 3.54 -12.44
C ILE A 236 29.44 2.35 -13.40
N GLU A 237 30.55 2.08 -14.11
CA GLU A 237 30.73 0.92 -14.97
C GLU A 237 31.62 -0.09 -14.29
N MET A 238 31.17 -1.32 -14.18
CA MET A 238 31.95 -2.46 -13.66
C MET A 238 31.99 -3.58 -14.67
N THR A 239 33.15 -4.23 -14.84
CA THR A 239 33.28 -5.42 -15.69
C THR A 239 33.71 -6.65 -14.88
N PHE A 240 33.31 -7.81 -15.36
CA PHE A 240 33.55 -9.11 -14.72
C PHE A 240 33.95 -10.14 -15.78
N ALA A 241 34.93 -11.00 -15.47
CA ALA A 241 35.19 -12.18 -16.26
C ALA A 241 34.24 -13.31 -15.84
N LEU A 242 33.54 -13.87 -16.78
CA LEU A 242 32.59 -14.97 -16.56
C LEU A 242 33.23 -16.33 -16.85
N ASP A 243 32.72 -17.36 -16.23
CA ASP A 243 33.01 -18.74 -16.57
C ASP A 243 32.05 -19.27 -17.67
N ASN A 244 32.06 -20.59 -17.89
CA ASN A 244 31.24 -21.23 -18.92
C ASN A 244 29.74 -21.07 -18.72
N SER A 245 29.26 -20.75 -17.50
CA SER A 245 27.84 -20.48 -17.23
C SER A 245 27.38 -19.16 -17.84
N ARG A 246 28.33 -18.22 -18.04
CA ARG A 246 28.07 -16.85 -18.48
C ARG A 246 27.12 -16.08 -17.56
N GLU A 247 27.03 -16.49 -16.30
CA GLU A 247 26.14 -15.91 -15.30
C GLU A 247 26.89 -15.01 -14.33
N LEU A 248 26.23 -13.89 -13.99
CA LEU A 248 26.61 -13.01 -12.91
C LEU A 248 25.41 -12.84 -11.97
N THR A 249 25.58 -13.22 -10.70
CA THR A 249 24.62 -12.90 -9.66
C THR A 249 25.02 -11.63 -8.93
N VAL A 250 24.07 -10.72 -8.74
CA VAL A 250 24.21 -9.43 -8.05
C VAL A 250 23.23 -9.41 -6.89
N ILE A 251 23.72 -9.27 -5.68
CA ILE A 251 22.90 -9.27 -4.46
C ILE A 251 23.10 -7.95 -3.74
N THR A 252 22.04 -7.17 -3.61
CA THR A 252 22.08 -5.85 -2.98
C THR A 252 21.17 -5.82 -1.77
N ALA A 253 21.73 -5.60 -0.59
CA ALA A 253 20.99 -5.31 0.62
C ALA A 253 20.82 -3.81 0.80
N LEU A 254 19.65 -3.39 1.25
CA LEU A 254 19.33 -2.00 1.58
C LEU A 254 19.29 -1.79 3.10
N SER A 255 19.46 -0.54 3.53
CA SER A 255 19.26 -0.08 4.91
C SER A 255 18.88 1.41 4.91
N GLY A 256 18.03 1.82 5.85
CA GLY A 256 17.76 3.22 6.15
C GLY A 256 18.71 3.82 7.20
N THR A 257 19.57 3.00 7.85
CA THR A 257 20.34 3.39 9.03
C THR A 257 21.81 3.67 8.77
N GLY A 258 22.40 3.01 7.75
CA GLY A 258 23.81 3.16 7.42
C GLY A 258 24.41 1.98 6.66
N LEU A 259 25.69 2.12 6.25
CA LEU A 259 26.44 1.08 5.53
C LEU A 259 26.59 -0.21 6.37
N GLU A 260 26.75 -0.08 7.68
CA GLU A 260 26.82 -1.23 8.59
C GLU A 260 25.48 -2.01 8.61
N GLY A 261 24.35 -1.29 8.64
CA GLY A 261 23.01 -1.90 8.56
C GLY A 261 22.83 -2.71 7.30
N ALA A 262 23.18 -2.14 6.13
CA ALA A 262 23.15 -2.85 4.85
C ALA A 262 24.03 -4.11 4.85
N GLY A 263 25.20 -4.04 5.49
CA GLY A 263 26.08 -5.19 5.66
C GLY A 263 25.49 -6.30 6.54
N LYS A 264 24.84 -5.94 7.64
CA LYS A 264 24.12 -6.88 8.51
C LYS A 264 22.97 -7.57 7.77
N ASN A 265 22.19 -6.80 7.01
CA ASN A 265 21.07 -7.31 6.21
C ASN A 265 21.55 -8.30 5.15
N LEU A 266 22.62 -7.97 4.41
CA LEU A 266 23.23 -8.88 3.44
C LEU A 266 23.68 -10.20 4.05
N THR A 267 24.31 -10.13 5.23
CA THR A 267 24.81 -11.33 5.93
C THR A 267 23.70 -12.19 6.48
N ALA A 268 22.65 -11.55 7.02
CA ALA A 268 21.52 -12.25 7.65
C ALA A 268 20.63 -12.95 6.64
N GLU A 269 20.31 -12.28 5.52
CA GLU A 269 19.28 -12.76 4.60
C GLU A 269 19.86 -13.41 3.33
N ALA A 270 21.03 -13.00 2.87
CA ALA A 270 21.57 -13.45 1.61
C ALA A 270 23.04 -13.95 1.72
N PRO A 271 23.32 -14.96 2.56
CA PRO A 271 24.69 -15.46 2.76
C PRO A 271 25.29 -16.19 1.54
N HIS A 272 24.48 -16.66 0.59
CA HIS A 272 24.90 -17.44 -0.58
C HIS A 272 24.82 -16.62 -1.87
N ASN A 273 25.45 -17.11 -2.96
CA ASN A 273 25.35 -16.50 -4.30
C ASN A 273 24.39 -17.28 -5.23
N ASP A 274 23.70 -18.27 -4.73
CA ASP A 274 22.78 -19.10 -5.49
C ASP A 274 21.39 -18.45 -5.57
N PHE A 275 21.05 -17.96 -6.75
CA PHE A 275 19.78 -17.28 -7.05
C PHE A 275 18.57 -18.16 -6.77
N ASP A 276 18.63 -19.46 -7.11
CA ASP A 276 17.47 -20.36 -7.07
C ASP A 276 17.04 -20.69 -5.63
N ILE A 277 17.98 -20.61 -4.66
CA ILE A 277 17.66 -20.72 -3.23
C ILE A 277 16.70 -19.60 -2.84
N TYR A 278 17.00 -18.33 -3.19
CA TYR A 278 16.19 -17.19 -2.82
C TYR A 278 14.86 -17.16 -3.58
N ARG A 279 14.86 -17.48 -4.88
CA ARG A 279 13.62 -17.63 -5.66
C ARG A 279 12.68 -18.64 -5.01
N THR A 280 13.21 -19.79 -4.61
CA THR A 280 12.40 -20.84 -3.96
C THR A 280 11.88 -20.39 -2.60
N GLN A 281 12.72 -19.74 -1.80
CA GLN A 281 12.33 -19.21 -0.48
C GLN A 281 11.22 -18.16 -0.62
N THR A 282 11.37 -17.20 -1.50
CA THR A 282 10.38 -16.12 -1.71
C THR A 282 9.06 -16.67 -2.25
N ARG A 283 9.11 -17.62 -3.19
CA ARG A 283 7.91 -18.31 -3.67
C ARG A 283 7.17 -19.03 -2.53
N ASN A 284 7.90 -19.71 -1.64
CA ASN A 284 7.30 -20.38 -0.49
C ASN A 284 6.67 -19.38 0.49
N ASN A 285 7.32 -18.24 0.73
CA ASN A 285 6.77 -17.18 1.58
C ASN A 285 5.45 -16.64 0.98
N TRP A 286 5.41 -16.39 -0.32
CA TRP A 286 4.18 -15.97 -1.01
C TRP A 286 3.09 -17.05 -0.95
N ASN A 287 3.42 -18.30 -1.16
CA ASN A 287 2.46 -19.39 -1.03
C ASN A 287 1.86 -19.50 0.38
N CYS A 288 2.66 -19.20 1.41
CA CYS A 288 2.21 -19.17 2.80
C CYS A 288 1.19 -18.04 3.03
N GLU A 289 1.51 -16.84 2.59
CA GLU A 289 0.64 -15.66 2.78
C GLU A 289 -0.64 -15.75 1.92
N LEU A 290 -0.51 -16.11 0.63
CA LEU A 290 -1.64 -16.24 -0.28
C LEU A 290 -2.57 -17.41 0.12
N GLY A 291 -2.02 -18.47 0.71
CA GLY A 291 -2.78 -19.61 1.21
C GLY A 291 -3.64 -19.33 2.46
N LYS A 292 -3.53 -18.13 3.05
CA LYS A 292 -4.41 -17.71 4.15
C LYS A 292 -5.87 -17.61 3.70
N ILE A 293 -6.13 -17.34 2.41
CA ILE A 293 -7.47 -17.37 1.84
C ILE A 293 -7.48 -18.31 0.62
N GLU A 294 -8.21 -19.40 0.74
CA GLU A 294 -8.39 -20.38 -0.32
C GLU A 294 -9.74 -20.18 -1.02
N VAL A 295 -9.74 -19.96 -2.34
CA VAL A 295 -10.97 -19.86 -3.13
C VAL A 295 -11.11 -21.05 -4.07
N LYS A 296 -12.35 -21.55 -4.27
CA LYS A 296 -12.67 -22.60 -5.21
C LYS A 296 -13.80 -22.19 -6.13
N GLY A 297 -13.75 -22.66 -7.37
CA GLY A 297 -14.67 -22.24 -8.42
C GLY A 297 -14.27 -20.93 -9.04
N GLY A 298 -15.22 -20.22 -9.66
CA GLY A 298 -14.94 -19.05 -10.49
C GLY A 298 -14.18 -19.39 -11.77
N THR A 299 -13.88 -18.39 -12.59
CA THR A 299 -13.03 -18.53 -13.78
C THR A 299 -11.56 -18.45 -13.42
N ASP A 300 -10.67 -18.81 -14.34
CA ASP A 300 -9.22 -18.65 -14.16
C ASP A 300 -8.86 -17.16 -13.99
N ASP A 301 -9.49 -16.27 -14.76
CA ASP A 301 -9.28 -14.81 -14.65
C ASP A 301 -9.73 -14.27 -13.29
N GLN A 302 -10.88 -14.72 -12.77
CA GLN A 302 -11.34 -14.31 -11.44
C GLN A 302 -10.37 -14.76 -10.34
N ARG A 303 -9.80 -15.98 -10.45
CA ARG A 303 -8.78 -16.45 -9.50
C ARG A 303 -7.48 -15.65 -9.63
N ALA A 304 -7.05 -15.36 -10.86
CA ALA A 304 -5.87 -14.52 -11.09
C ALA A 304 -6.07 -13.11 -10.51
N CYS A 305 -7.21 -12.47 -10.76
CA CYS A 305 -7.54 -11.17 -10.15
C CYS A 305 -7.53 -11.25 -8.61
N PHE A 306 -8.13 -12.29 -8.02
CA PHE A 306 -8.22 -12.45 -6.57
C PHE A 306 -6.84 -12.62 -5.92
N TYR A 307 -6.01 -13.53 -6.43
CA TYR A 307 -4.68 -13.76 -5.85
C TYR A 307 -3.71 -12.62 -6.15
N THR A 308 -3.88 -11.93 -7.28
CA THR A 308 -3.13 -10.69 -7.56
C THR A 308 -3.54 -9.56 -6.62
N ALA A 309 -4.84 -9.43 -6.33
CA ALA A 309 -5.32 -8.46 -5.34
C ALA A 309 -4.76 -8.81 -3.94
N MET A 310 -4.80 -10.07 -3.50
CA MET A 310 -4.15 -10.47 -2.24
C MET A 310 -2.65 -10.13 -2.24
N TYR A 311 -1.93 -10.41 -3.33
CA TYR A 311 -0.53 -10.06 -3.49
C TYR A 311 -0.30 -8.56 -3.33
N ARG A 312 -1.12 -7.71 -3.99
CA ARG A 312 -1.02 -6.24 -3.91
C ARG A 312 -1.24 -5.71 -2.50
N THR A 313 -2.12 -6.31 -1.70
CA THR A 313 -2.31 -5.89 -0.30
C THR A 313 -1.09 -6.10 0.59
N MET A 314 -0.09 -6.86 0.15
CA MET A 314 1.13 -7.17 0.92
C MET A 314 2.40 -6.56 0.32
N ILE A 315 2.25 -5.59 -0.58
CA ILE A 315 3.37 -4.81 -1.13
C ILE A 315 3.72 -3.63 -0.22
N ALA A 316 2.71 -2.93 0.29
CA ALA A 316 2.82 -1.89 1.30
C ALA A 316 1.81 -2.16 2.44
N PRO A 317 2.08 -1.71 3.68
CA PRO A 317 3.29 -1.00 4.13
C PRO A 317 4.54 -1.85 4.03
N THR A 318 5.71 -1.20 4.01
CA THR A 318 6.99 -1.88 3.84
C THR A 318 7.78 -1.95 5.13
N LEU A 319 8.45 -3.07 5.37
CA LEU A 319 9.42 -3.21 6.43
C LEU A 319 10.46 -2.08 6.36
N PHE A 320 10.74 -1.44 7.48
CA PHE A 320 11.68 -0.33 7.56
C PHE A 320 12.56 -0.43 8.82
N CYS A 321 13.19 -1.57 9.00
CA CYS A 321 14.24 -1.80 9.99
C CYS A 321 15.24 -2.82 9.46
N ASP A 322 16.49 -2.73 9.95
CA ASP A 322 17.54 -3.69 9.66
C ASP A 322 17.29 -5.02 10.40
N ALA A 323 18.03 -6.05 10.05
CA ALA A 323 17.87 -7.40 10.61
C ALA A 323 18.12 -7.46 12.14
N ASP A 324 18.79 -6.48 12.71
CA ASP A 324 19.00 -6.33 14.15
C ASP A 324 17.95 -5.44 14.84
N GLY A 325 16.90 -5.03 14.14
CA GLY A 325 15.83 -4.18 14.64
C GLY A 325 16.16 -2.68 14.61
N THR A 326 17.34 -2.27 14.14
CA THR A 326 17.68 -0.84 14.05
C THR A 326 16.92 -0.20 12.88
N TYR A 327 16.34 0.99 13.10
CA TYR A 327 15.64 1.76 12.07
C TYR A 327 15.92 3.25 12.19
N ARG A 328 15.75 3.99 11.11
CA ARG A 328 15.82 5.45 11.11
C ARG A 328 14.46 6.04 11.47
N GLY A 329 14.42 6.81 12.55
CA GLY A 329 13.21 7.47 13.02
C GLY A 329 12.89 8.77 12.29
N ALA A 330 11.68 9.30 12.52
CA ALA A 330 11.21 10.57 11.97
C ALA A 330 12.00 11.79 12.46
N ASP A 331 12.75 11.66 13.57
CA ASP A 331 13.69 12.67 14.08
C ASP A 331 15.07 12.62 13.38
N GLY A 332 15.21 11.76 12.37
CA GLY A 332 16.45 11.57 11.62
C GLY A 332 17.54 10.79 12.36
N LYS A 333 17.26 10.20 13.52
CA LYS A 333 18.19 9.40 14.31
C LYS A 333 17.89 7.91 14.16
N ASN A 334 18.91 7.09 14.44
CA ASN A 334 18.71 5.64 14.51
C ASN A 334 18.14 5.25 15.87
N HIS A 335 17.13 4.41 15.85
CA HIS A 335 16.44 3.80 16.99
C HIS A 335 16.49 2.27 16.86
N ASN A 336 16.02 1.57 17.89
CA ASN A 336 15.90 0.12 17.86
C ASN A 336 14.45 -0.29 18.19
N ALA A 337 13.90 -1.18 17.37
CA ALA A 337 12.60 -1.82 17.58
C ALA A 337 12.80 -3.11 18.39
N ASP A 338 12.88 -2.99 19.71
CA ASP A 338 13.11 -4.14 20.59
C ASP A 338 11.87 -5.03 20.69
N GLY A 339 11.94 -6.20 20.06
CA GLY A 339 10.88 -7.21 20.07
C GLY A 339 9.73 -6.97 19.09
N TRP A 340 9.83 -6.00 18.17
CA TRP A 340 8.87 -5.71 17.10
C TRP A 340 9.60 -5.27 15.83
N GLN A 341 8.89 -5.12 14.71
CA GLN A 341 9.45 -4.66 13.43
C GLN A 341 8.86 -3.30 13.05
N ASN A 342 9.74 -2.36 12.65
CA ASN A 342 9.28 -1.06 12.19
C ASN A 342 8.87 -1.10 10.71
N TYR A 343 7.76 -0.47 10.40
CA TYR A 343 7.19 -0.33 9.06
C TYR A 343 7.13 1.14 8.62
N SER A 344 7.10 1.35 7.31
CA SER A 344 6.94 2.64 6.65
C SER A 344 6.06 2.49 5.40
N THR A 345 5.86 3.56 4.63
CA THR A 345 5.05 3.58 3.40
C THR A 345 3.58 3.28 3.72
N PHE A 346 3.01 4.12 4.58
CA PHE A 346 1.61 4.01 4.99
C PHE A 346 0.74 5.05 4.29
N SER A 347 -0.10 4.62 3.36
CA SER A 347 -1.11 5.41 2.65
C SER A 347 -2.43 5.40 3.44
N LEU A 348 -2.46 6.09 4.59
CA LEU A 348 -3.49 5.86 5.61
C LEU A 348 -4.88 6.37 5.24
N TRP A 349 -4.98 7.45 4.46
CA TRP A 349 -6.27 7.95 3.95
C TRP A 349 -7.01 6.89 3.11
N ASP A 350 -6.24 6.07 2.40
CA ASP A 350 -6.73 5.00 1.55
C ASP A 350 -6.97 3.74 2.36
N THR A 351 -5.91 3.23 2.99
CA THR A 351 -5.83 1.86 3.51
C THR A 351 -6.61 1.60 4.79
N PHE A 352 -6.98 2.64 5.57
CA PHE A 352 -7.81 2.46 6.76
C PHE A 352 -9.17 1.82 6.46
N ARG A 353 -9.66 1.96 5.20
CA ARG A 353 -11.01 1.58 4.78
C ARG A 353 -11.18 0.07 4.61
N ALA A 354 -10.22 -0.61 3.98
CA ALA A 354 -10.28 -2.06 3.75
C ALA A 354 -8.98 -2.80 4.00
N ALA A 355 -7.80 -2.25 3.63
CA ALA A 355 -6.53 -2.95 3.75
C ALA A 355 -6.17 -3.25 5.22
N HIS A 356 -6.18 -2.25 6.10
CA HIS A 356 -5.94 -2.48 7.52
C HIS A 356 -7.01 -3.36 8.19
N PRO A 357 -8.32 -3.20 7.94
CA PRO A 357 -9.33 -4.17 8.37
C PRO A 357 -9.07 -5.59 7.89
N LEU A 358 -8.60 -5.79 6.66
CA LEU A 358 -8.22 -7.10 6.13
C LEU A 358 -7.04 -7.69 6.91
N TYR A 359 -6.02 -6.88 7.24
CA TYR A 359 -4.86 -7.34 8.01
C TYR A 359 -5.26 -7.84 9.40
N THR A 360 -6.30 -7.28 10.02
CA THR A 360 -6.81 -7.79 11.31
C THR A 360 -7.36 -9.22 11.23
N ILE A 361 -7.63 -9.71 10.02
CA ILE A 361 -8.10 -11.08 9.76
C ILE A 361 -6.94 -11.98 9.28
N THR A 362 -6.10 -11.47 8.37
CA THR A 362 -5.11 -12.27 7.65
C THR A 362 -3.71 -12.24 8.26
N THR A 363 -3.32 -11.13 8.89
CA THR A 363 -1.95 -10.91 9.42
C THR A 363 -1.97 -10.13 10.75
N PRO A 364 -2.78 -10.55 11.75
CA PRO A 364 -2.94 -9.81 12.99
C PRO A 364 -1.62 -9.61 13.77
N GLU A 365 -0.66 -10.52 13.61
CA GLU A 365 0.67 -10.42 14.21
C GLU A 365 1.51 -9.24 13.68
N ARG A 366 1.25 -8.80 12.43
CA ARG A 366 1.92 -7.62 11.85
C ARG A 366 1.21 -6.32 12.20
N VAL A 367 -0.07 -6.38 12.54
CA VAL A 367 -0.85 -5.18 12.94
C VAL A 367 -0.29 -4.56 14.21
N ASP A 368 0.13 -5.37 15.19
CA ASP A 368 0.80 -4.87 16.39
C ASP A 368 2.07 -4.08 16.07
N ASP A 369 2.90 -4.59 15.17
CA ASP A 369 4.15 -3.96 14.74
C ASP A 369 3.90 -2.66 13.95
N MET A 370 2.87 -2.63 13.09
CA MET A 370 2.45 -1.41 12.38
C MET A 370 2.02 -0.31 13.36
N ILE A 371 1.26 -0.66 14.39
CA ILE A 371 0.82 0.29 15.41
C ILE A 371 1.99 0.73 16.29
N ASN A 372 2.91 -0.16 16.64
CA ASN A 372 4.13 0.21 17.35
C ASN A 372 4.98 1.19 16.53
N SER A 373 4.98 1.04 15.19
CA SER A 373 5.61 2.01 14.28
C SER A 373 4.95 3.39 14.37
N PHE A 374 3.62 3.46 14.46
CA PHE A 374 2.89 4.73 14.63
C PHE A 374 3.20 5.39 15.98
N ILE A 375 3.23 4.61 17.07
CA ILE A 375 3.54 5.09 18.42
C ILE A 375 4.99 5.61 18.49
N ALA A 376 5.94 4.91 17.85
CA ALA A 376 7.32 5.33 17.77
C ALA A 376 7.45 6.62 16.96
N PHE A 377 6.76 6.70 15.82
CA PHE A 377 6.71 7.89 14.97
C PHE A 377 6.14 9.09 15.75
N TYR A 378 5.05 8.93 16.50
CA TYR A 378 4.50 9.96 17.38
C TYR A 378 5.54 10.49 18.37
N GLY A 379 6.29 9.59 19.02
CA GLY A 379 7.34 9.98 19.97
C GLY A 379 8.51 10.76 19.34
N GLN A 380 8.76 10.59 18.05
CA GLN A 380 9.84 11.21 17.29
C GLN A 380 9.41 12.49 16.55
N HIS A 381 8.16 12.53 16.08
CA HIS A 381 7.63 13.62 15.23
C HIS A 381 6.68 14.56 15.97
N GLY A 382 6.08 14.11 17.09
CA GLY A 382 5.12 14.89 17.89
C GLY A 382 3.65 14.70 17.50
N ARG A 383 3.35 14.00 16.42
CA ARG A 383 1.99 13.54 16.03
C ARG A 383 2.07 12.20 15.29
N LEU A 384 0.95 11.51 15.21
CA LEU A 384 0.84 10.27 14.44
C LEU A 384 1.09 10.51 12.95
N PRO A 385 1.57 9.49 12.20
CA PRO A 385 1.79 9.64 10.78
C PRO A 385 0.47 9.84 10.02
N ILE A 386 0.54 10.63 8.95
CA ILE A 386 -0.53 10.84 7.96
C ILE A 386 -0.20 10.02 6.71
N TRP A 387 0.99 10.20 6.17
CA TRP A 387 1.54 9.44 5.05
C TRP A 387 3.08 9.38 5.16
N ASN A 388 3.61 8.49 5.98
CA ASN A 388 5.05 8.41 6.15
C ASN A 388 5.71 7.54 5.07
N MET A 389 6.90 7.93 4.63
CA MET A 389 7.71 7.21 3.67
C MET A 389 9.20 7.32 4.03
N TRP A 390 9.88 6.17 4.13
CA TRP A 390 11.31 6.10 4.42
C TRP A 390 11.75 6.94 5.62
N GLY A 391 10.98 6.86 6.73
CA GLY A 391 11.25 7.58 7.98
C GLY A 391 10.87 9.06 7.95
N SER A 392 10.19 9.55 6.91
CA SER A 392 9.80 10.95 6.77
C SER A 392 8.28 11.08 6.65
N GLU A 393 7.70 12.16 7.21
CA GLU A 393 6.30 12.51 6.95
C GLU A 393 6.20 13.28 5.62
N THR A 394 5.33 12.84 4.74
CA THR A 394 5.05 13.54 3.49
C THR A 394 3.92 14.54 3.62
N ASP A 395 3.09 14.42 4.65
CA ASP A 395 1.87 15.19 4.85
C ASP A 395 0.89 15.12 3.67
N MET A 396 0.95 14.04 2.88
CA MET A 396 0.04 13.86 1.77
C MET A 396 -1.33 13.38 2.26
N MET A 397 -2.39 13.79 1.56
CA MET A 397 -3.79 13.51 1.87
C MET A 397 -4.27 14.12 3.19
N ILE A 398 -5.50 13.85 3.58
CA ILE A 398 -6.20 14.48 4.71
C ILE A 398 -6.54 13.47 5.80
N GLY A 399 -7.15 13.97 6.88
CA GLY A 399 -7.46 13.15 8.05
C GLY A 399 -6.25 12.92 8.96
N TYR A 400 -6.45 12.15 10.02
CA TYR A 400 -5.40 11.57 10.86
C TYR A 400 -5.66 10.07 11.04
N HIS A 401 -5.68 9.38 9.87
CA HIS A 401 -6.23 8.02 9.75
C HIS A 401 -5.35 6.91 10.33
N SER A 402 -4.22 7.22 10.98
CA SER A 402 -3.60 6.31 11.94
C SER A 402 -4.57 5.96 13.08
N VAL A 403 -5.45 6.91 13.43
CA VAL A 403 -6.41 6.78 14.52
C VAL A 403 -7.41 5.63 14.28
N PRO A 404 -8.15 5.57 13.15
CA PRO A 404 -9.04 4.44 12.89
C PRO A 404 -8.29 3.10 12.84
N VAL A 405 -7.05 3.05 12.34
CA VAL A 405 -6.25 1.81 12.34
C VAL A 405 -5.95 1.34 13.76
N ILE A 406 -5.50 2.23 14.64
CA ILE A 406 -5.22 1.94 16.05
C ILE A 406 -6.49 1.51 16.78
N ALA A 407 -7.56 2.29 16.63
CA ALA A 407 -8.81 2.05 17.33
C ALA A 407 -9.49 0.75 16.87
N ASP A 408 -9.50 0.47 15.57
CA ASP A 408 -10.05 -0.77 15.00
C ASP A 408 -9.32 -2.00 15.55
N ALA A 409 -7.98 -1.99 15.52
CA ALA A 409 -7.18 -3.08 16.05
C ALA A 409 -7.44 -3.31 17.56
N TYR A 410 -7.46 -2.24 18.37
CA TYR A 410 -7.75 -2.33 19.80
C TYR A 410 -9.13 -2.94 20.08
N LEU A 411 -10.17 -2.45 19.37
CA LEU A 411 -11.56 -2.92 19.51
C LEU A 411 -11.73 -4.38 19.07
N LYS A 412 -10.92 -4.83 18.12
CA LYS A 412 -10.87 -6.24 17.66
C LYS A 412 -10.02 -7.15 18.55
N GLY A 413 -9.42 -6.62 19.61
CA GLY A 413 -8.66 -7.39 20.58
C GLY A 413 -7.20 -7.61 20.24
N ILE A 414 -6.65 -6.96 19.23
CA ILE A 414 -5.22 -6.91 18.91
C ILE A 414 -4.58 -5.93 19.89
N LYS A 415 -3.65 -6.40 20.72
CA LYS A 415 -3.16 -5.66 21.92
C LYS A 415 -1.65 -5.80 22.18
N GLY A 416 -0.85 -6.12 21.17
CA GLY A 416 0.60 -6.21 21.26
C GLY A 416 1.31 -4.85 21.26
N PHE A 417 0.59 -3.77 21.61
CA PHE A 417 1.09 -2.40 21.70
C PHE A 417 0.62 -1.71 22.99
N ASP A 418 1.28 -0.61 23.35
CA ASP A 418 0.89 0.22 24.50
C ASP A 418 -0.38 1.04 24.18
N ALA A 419 -1.54 0.53 24.60
CA ALA A 419 -2.84 1.12 24.33
C ALA A 419 -3.04 2.50 24.97
N GLU A 420 -2.47 2.76 26.16
CA GLU A 420 -2.56 4.07 26.81
C GLU A 420 -1.75 5.11 26.02
N LYS A 421 -0.54 4.77 25.61
CA LYS A 421 0.28 5.64 24.79
C LYS A 421 -0.30 5.84 23.38
N ALA A 422 -0.92 4.81 22.82
CA ALA A 422 -1.63 4.90 21.54
C ALA A 422 -2.83 5.87 21.65
N LEU A 423 -3.65 5.78 22.71
CA LEU A 423 -4.75 6.72 22.94
C LEU A 423 -4.23 8.14 23.18
N GLU A 424 -3.16 8.31 23.94
CA GLU A 424 -2.48 9.60 24.12
C GLU A 424 -2.08 10.21 22.77
N ALA A 425 -1.42 9.42 21.90
CA ALA A 425 -0.98 9.86 20.58
C ALA A 425 -2.16 10.25 19.66
N CYS A 426 -3.25 9.49 19.71
CA CYS A 426 -4.49 9.82 19.00
C CYS A 426 -5.06 11.16 19.45
N ILE A 427 -5.18 11.37 20.77
CA ILE A 427 -5.70 12.61 21.36
C ILE A 427 -4.80 13.80 21.01
N ALA A 428 -3.47 13.63 21.13
CA ALA A 428 -2.50 14.68 20.81
C ALA A 428 -2.60 15.10 19.35
N THR A 429 -2.68 14.14 18.42
CA THR A 429 -2.81 14.40 17.00
C THR A 429 -4.11 15.13 16.67
N ALA A 430 -5.26 14.69 17.22
CA ALA A 430 -6.58 15.31 17.06
C ALA A 430 -6.70 16.70 17.72
N ASN A 431 -5.73 17.11 18.51
CA ASN A 431 -5.68 18.40 19.18
C ASN A 431 -4.52 19.30 18.72
N CYS A 432 -3.84 18.95 17.64
CA CYS A 432 -2.79 19.79 17.05
C CYS A 432 -3.42 20.99 16.30
N ASP A 433 -3.72 22.06 17.04
CA ASP A 433 -4.51 23.21 16.54
C ASP A 433 -3.89 23.91 15.32
N GLU A 434 -2.57 23.88 15.23
CA GLU A 434 -1.82 24.51 14.14
C GLU A 434 -1.80 23.68 12.86
N TYR A 435 -2.26 22.42 12.91
CA TYR A 435 -2.19 21.51 11.80
C TYR A 435 -3.50 21.44 11.02
N ARG A 436 -3.46 21.77 9.73
CA ARG A 436 -4.50 21.53 8.70
C ARG A 436 -5.93 21.86 9.13
N GLY A 437 -6.10 23.00 9.82
CA GLY A 437 -7.42 23.51 10.19
C GLY A 437 -8.08 22.83 11.40
N ILE A 438 -7.36 21.96 12.14
CA ILE A 438 -7.89 21.31 13.35
C ILE A 438 -8.35 22.34 14.39
N GLY A 439 -7.62 23.46 14.56
CA GLY A 439 -8.02 24.53 15.48
C GLY A 439 -9.37 25.15 15.10
N PHE A 440 -9.62 25.38 13.81
CA PHE A 440 -10.92 25.83 13.30
C PHE A 440 -12.02 24.79 13.50
N TYR A 441 -11.72 23.53 13.16
CA TYR A 441 -12.64 22.41 13.35
C TYR A 441 -13.08 22.26 14.81
N LYS A 442 -12.16 22.40 15.76
CA LYS A 442 -12.47 22.37 17.20
C LYS A 442 -13.29 23.57 17.67
N GLY A 443 -12.97 24.76 17.16
CA GLY A 443 -13.59 26.03 17.56
C GLY A 443 -14.98 26.24 16.94
N ASN A 444 -15.12 26.00 15.64
CA ASN A 444 -16.32 26.28 14.87
C ASN A 444 -17.23 25.04 14.68
N GLY A 445 -16.69 23.83 14.90
CA GLY A 445 -17.34 22.59 14.57
C GLY A 445 -17.21 22.20 13.08
N TYR A 446 -16.37 22.91 12.31
CA TYR A 446 -16.01 22.61 10.92
C TYR A 446 -14.76 23.42 10.52
N VAL A 447 -14.12 23.05 9.42
CA VAL A 447 -13.05 23.83 8.78
C VAL A 447 -13.68 24.80 7.78
N PRO A 448 -13.56 26.12 7.95
CA PRO A 448 -14.06 27.08 6.98
C PRO A 448 -13.26 27.06 5.67
N TYR A 449 -13.94 27.22 4.52
CA TYR A 449 -13.27 27.19 3.23
C TYR A 449 -12.52 28.49 2.86
N ASP A 450 -12.81 29.60 3.53
CA ASP A 450 -12.26 30.93 3.28
C ASP A 450 -11.07 31.27 4.18
N VAL A 451 -10.59 30.32 5.01
CA VAL A 451 -9.43 30.51 5.87
C VAL A 451 -8.17 29.95 5.22
N THR A 452 -7.03 30.63 5.46
CA THR A 452 -5.74 30.18 4.97
C THR A 452 -5.16 29.12 5.92
N ASP A 453 -4.81 27.98 5.37
CA ASP A 453 -4.05 26.94 6.07
C ASP A 453 -2.61 26.95 5.53
N PRO A 454 -1.60 27.23 6.37
CA PRO A 454 -0.21 27.29 5.94
C PRO A 454 0.37 25.95 5.51
N TYR A 455 -0.29 24.83 5.86
CA TYR A 455 0.18 23.49 5.53
C TYR A 455 -0.38 22.94 4.22
N ASN A 456 -1.39 23.60 3.61
CA ASN A 456 -1.99 23.09 2.40
C ASN A 456 -2.57 24.23 1.53
N ALA A 457 -2.05 24.36 0.31
CA ALA A 457 -2.57 25.27 -0.69
C ALA A 457 -3.99 24.85 -1.15
N ASP A 458 -4.26 23.54 -1.19
CA ASP A 458 -5.58 22.98 -1.44
C ASP A 458 -6.35 22.96 -0.11
N ASN A 459 -7.36 23.72 -0.01
CA ASN A 459 -8.07 23.94 1.25
C ASN A 459 -8.76 22.66 1.78
N TRP A 460 -9.44 21.89 0.93
CA TRP A 460 -10.20 20.66 1.22
C TRP A 460 -11.09 20.72 2.47
N ALA A 461 -11.60 21.89 2.78
CA ALA A 461 -12.23 22.22 4.07
C ALA A 461 -13.42 21.32 4.42
N MET A 462 -14.29 21.04 3.43
CA MET A 462 -15.44 20.16 3.64
C MET A 462 -14.98 18.74 3.93
N SER A 463 -14.10 18.18 3.11
CA SER A 463 -13.59 16.82 3.28
C SER A 463 -12.87 16.64 4.61
N ARG A 464 -12.01 17.60 5.02
CA ARG A 464 -11.36 17.59 6.34
C ARG A 464 -12.35 17.53 7.49
N THR A 465 -13.44 18.30 7.40
CA THR A 465 -14.47 18.27 8.45
C THR A 465 -15.09 16.89 8.61
N LEU A 466 -15.39 16.22 7.50
CA LEU A 466 -16.00 14.88 7.50
C LEU A 466 -15.02 13.82 8.01
N GLU A 467 -13.79 13.84 7.51
CA GLU A 467 -12.75 12.88 7.90
C GLU A 467 -12.37 13.03 9.39
N TYR A 468 -12.19 14.25 9.88
CA TYR A 468 -11.92 14.50 11.31
C TYR A 468 -13.07 14.05 12.21
N ALA A 469 -14.33 14.16 11.76
CA ALA A 469 -15.47 13.68 12.50
C ALA A 469 -15.46 12.15 12.64
N TYR A 470 -15.02 11.43 11.60
CA TYR A 470 -14.84 9.99 11.65
C TYR A 470 -13.67 9.60 12.58
N ASP A 471 -12.53 10.24 12.43
CA ASP A 471 -11.36 9.97 13.29
C ASP A 471 -11.67 10.21 14.76
N ASP A 472 -12.38 11.29 15.09
CA ASP A 472 -12.86 11.58 16.44
C ASP A 472 -13.82 10.51 16.98
N TYR A 473 -14.70 9.97 16.14
CA TYR A 473 -15.52 8.83 16.52
C TYR A 473 -14.66 7.62 16.91
N CYS A 474 -13.60 7.36 16.18
CA CYS A 474 -12.69 6.24 16.47
C CYS A 474 -11.97 6.43 17.81
N ILE A 475 -11.51 7.67 18.11
CA ILE A 475 -10.96 8.00 19.44
C ILE A 475 -12.00 7.76 20.53
N ALA A 476 -13.24 8.21 20.32
CA ALA A 476 -14.31 8.03 21.31
C ALA A 476 -14.57 6.56 21.60
N ARG A 477 -14.64 5.71 20.56
CA ARG A 477 -14.87 4.27 20.69
C ARG A 477 -13.73 3.57 21.46
N MET A 478 -12.47 3.92 21.13
CA MET A 478 -11.33 3.37 21.86
C MET A 478 -11.32 3.82 23.32
N ALA A 479 -11.53 5.10 23.57
CA ALA A 479 -11.58 5.66 24.94
C ALA A 479 -12.69 5.01 25.79
N GLU A 480 -13.90 4.83 25.21
CA GLU A 480 -15.01 4.15 25.87
C GLU A 480 -14.65 2.70 26.22
N ALA A 481 -14.07 1.96 25.28
CA ALA A 481 -13.61 0.58 25.51
C ALA A 481 -12.49 0.47 26.57
N MET A 482 -11.72 1.55 26.79
CA MET A 482 -10.71 1.66 27.85
C MET A 482 -11.29 2.21 29.17
N GLY A 483 -12.59 2.47 29.27
CA GLY A 483 -13.24 3.06 30.45
C GLY A 483 -12.88 4.53 30.70
N ARG A 484 -12.52 5.27 29.64
CA ARG A 484 -12.18 6.69 29.67
C ARG A 484 -13.39 7.55 29.25
N ASP A 485 -14.53 7.41 29.93
CA ASP A 485 -15.84 7.97 29.57
C ASP A 485 -15.82 9.50 29.34
N SER A 486 -15.02 10.24 30.14
CA SER A 486 -14.89 11.69 30.00
C SER A 486 -14.26 12.06 28.64
N ILE A 487 -13.24 11.32 28.22
CA ILE A 487 -12.57 11.50 26.93
C ILE A 487 -13.55 11.10 25.83
N ALA A 488 -14.18 9.93 25.94
CA ALA A 488 -15.16 9.45 24.98
C ALA A 488 -16.26 10.48 24.74
N GLY A 489 -16.80 11.10 25.78
CA GLY A 489 -17.86 12.10 25.70
C GLY A 489 -17.46 13.35 24.88
N VAL A 490 -16.22 13.80 25.03
CA VAL A 490 -15.69 14.93 24.24
C VAL A 490 -15.64 14.58 22.75
N PHE A 491 -15.05 13.43 22.43
CA PHE A 491 -14.85 13.01 21.05
C PHE A 491 -16.16 12.55 20.37
N TYR A 492 -17.09 11.92 21.05
CA TYR A 492 -18.45 11.68 20.51
C TYR A 492 -19.21 12.96 20.17
N LYS A 493 -18.98 14.05 20.92
CA LYS A 493 -19.54 15.36 20.57
C LYS A 493 -18.93 15.88 19.27
N ARG A 494 -17.59 15.81 19.14
CA ARG A 494 -16.87 16.26 17.94
C ARG A 494 -17.21 15.41 16.72
N ALA A 495 -17.39 14.11 16.89
CA ALA A 495 -17.81 13.17 15.84
C ALA A 495 -19.14 13.55 15.16
N LYS A 496 -19.96 14.42 15.76
CA LYS A 496 -21.18 14.96 15.16
C LYS A 496 -20.99 16.20 14.30
N ASN A 497 -19.78 16.71 14.23
CA ASN A 497 -19.46 17.96 13.50
C ASN A 497 -19.71 17.86 11.99
N TRP A 498 -19.71 16.64 11.40
CA TRP A 498 -20.10 16.43 10.02
C TRP A 498 -21.46 17.05 9.66
N ARG A 499 -22.40 17.15 10.63
CA ARG A 499 -23.75 17.73 10.46
C ARG A 499 -23.69 19.20 10.07
N ASN A 500 -22.62 19.91 10.41
CA ASN A 500 -22.43 21.32 10.06
C ASN A 500 -22.19 21.52 8.56
N GLN A 501 -21.77 20.49 7.83
CA GLN A 501 -21.58 20.56 6.38
C GLN A 501 -22.84 20.18 5.58
N TYR A 502 -23.85 19.56 6.21
CA TYR A 502 -25.08 19.21 5.51
C TYR A 502 -25.97 20.42 5.27
N ASN A 503 -26.29 20.69 4.00
CA ASN A 503 -27.23 21.75 3.61
C ASN A 503 -28.60 21.12 3.26
N PRO A 504 -29.65 21.36 4.06
CA PRO A 504 -30.97 20.78 3.80
C PRO A 504 -31.62 21.34 2.52
N ASN A 505 -31.20 22.50 2.01
CA ASN A 505 -31.75 23.07 0.78
C ASN A 505 -31.24 22.36 -0.48
N THR A 506 -29.98 21.92 -0.48
CA THR A 506 -29.37 21.19 -1.60
C THR A 506 -29.39 19.68 -1.39
N THR A 507 -29.57 19.24 -0.14
CA THR A 507 -29.47 17.85 0.32
C THR A 507 -28.09 17.23 0.04
N PHE A 508 -27.03 18.05 0.07
CA PHE A 508 -25.64 17.65 -0.06
C PHE A 508 -24.79 18.15 1.13
N MET A 509 -23.63 17.53 1.32
CA MET A 509 -22.55 18.16 2.07
C MET A 509 -22.03 19.33 1.25
N GLN A 510 -21.89 20.50 1.86
CA GLN A 510 -21.53 21.74 1.20
C GLN A 510 -20.57 22.55 2.06
N PRO A 511 -19.48 23.10 1.49
CA PRO A 511 -18.52 23.91 2.23
C PRO A 511 -19.15 25.13 2.92
N ARG A 512 -18.64 25.50 4.10
CA ARG A 512 -19.02 26.73 4.83
C ARG A 512 -17.86 27.69 4.98
N ASP A 513 -18.15 28.98 4.95
CA ASP A 513 -17.20 30.05 5.23
C ASP A 513 -17.01 30.29 6.75
N SER A 514 -16.11 31.19 7.12
CA SER A 514 -15.83 31.57 8.51
C SER A 514 -16.99 32.30 9.23
N LYS A 515 -18.00 32.74 8.50
CA LYS A 515 -19.23 33.35 9.05
C LYS A 515 -20.36 32.34 9.25
N GLY A 516 -20.17 31.10 8.79
CA GLY A 516 -21.15 30.01 8.87
C GLY A 516 -22.10 29.93 7.68
N GLU A 517 -21.86 30.70 6.62
CA GLU A 517 -22.68 30.66 5.41
C GLU A 517 -22.19 29.54 4.48
N PHE A 518 -23.12 28.87 3.82
CA PHE A 518 -22.79 27.89 2.80
C PHE A 518 -22.23 28.56 1.56
N GLN A 519 -21.28 27.87 0.89
CA GLN A 519 -20.72 28.36 -0.37
C GLN A 519 -21.84 28.73 -1.36
N PRO A 520 -21.86 29.97 -1.89
CA PRO A 520 -22.82 30.36 -2.90
C PRO A 520 -22.55 29.65 -4.22
N ASP A 521 -23.55 29.59 -5.11
CA ASP A 521 -23.47 29.03 -6.45
C ASP A 521 -22.94 27.57 -6.48
N PHE A 522 -23.33 26.80 -5.45
CA PHE A 522 -22.88 25.41 -5.28
C PHE A 522 -23.41 24.50 -6.39
N ASN A 523 -22.49 23.81 -7.07
CA ASN A 523 -22.79 22.78 -8.03
C ASN A 523 -22.19 21.43 -7.54
N PRO A 524 -22.99 20.40 -7.26
CA PRO A 524 -22.50 19.14 -6.73
C PRO A 524 -21.62 18.34 -7.69
N ASP A 525 -21.65 18.66 -8.99
CA ASP A 525 -20.85 17.98 -10.02
C ASP A 525 -19.44 18.55 -10.13
N GLU A 526 -19.20 19.73 -9.56
CA GLU A 526 -17.90 20.42 -9.65
C GLU A 526 -16.85 19.83 -8.70
N TYR A 527 -15.64 19.69 -9.23
CA TYR A 527 -14.43 19.39 -8.49
C TYR A 527 -13.79 20.70 -8.03
N THR A 528 -13.87 20.99 -6.74
CA THR A 528 -13.40 22.25 -6.17
C THR A 528 -12.25 22.01 -5.19
N GLN A 529 -11.45 23.06 -4.94
CA GLN A 529 -10.39 23.03 -3.92
C GLN A 529 -10.90 22.77 -2.48
N HIS A 530 -12.21 22.72 -2.26
CA HIS A 530 -12.81 22.50 -0.94
C HIS A 530 -13.16 21.04 -0.67
N ILE A 531 -13.09 20.21 -1.69
CA ILE A 531 -13.38 18.76 -1.64
C ILE A 531 -12.16 18.01 -2.17
N CYS A 532 -11.63 17.10 -1.35
CA CYS A 532 -10.41 16.36 -1.67
C CYS A 532 -10.65 15.39 -2.83
N GLU A 533 -9.98 15.63 -3.96
CA GLU A 533 -9.96 14.76 -5.15
C GLU A 533 -11.32 14.27 -5.65
N SER A 534 -12.39 14.98 -5.30
CA SER A 534 -13.74 14.51 -5.48
C SER A 534 -14.71 15.66 -5.73
N ASN A 535 -15.96 15.31 -5.98
CA ASN A 535 -17.08 16.23 -5.96
C ASN A 535 -18.04 15.91 -4.79
N ALA A 536 -19.14 16.65 -4.68
CA ALA A 536 -20.07 16.47 -3.58
C ALA A 536 -20.83 15.13 -3.64
N TRP A 537 -21.00 14.51 -4.79
CA TRP A 537 -21.60 13.19 -4.93
C TRP A 537 -20.80 12.10 -4.22
N HIS A 538 -19.46 12.17 -4.28
CA HIS A 538 -18.60 11.19 -3.64
C HIS A 538 -18.55 11.40 -2.14
N TYR A 539 -18.28 12.65 -1.69
CA TYR A 539 -18.00 12.94 -0.29
C TYR A 539 -19.25 13.00 0.62
N MET A 540 -20.45 13.15 0.07
CA MET A 540 -21.66 13.20 0.93
C MET A 540 -21.88 11.93 1.76
N TRP A 541 -21.25 10.82 1.40
CA TRP A 541 -21.32 9.54 2.09
C TRP A 541 -20.23 9.31 3.13
N SER A 542 -19.26 10.23 3.22
CA SER A 542 -18.12 10.13 4.15
C SER A 542 -18.53 10.40 5.61
N VAL A 543 -19.55 9.69 6.06
CA VAL A 543 -20.13 9.71 7.41
C VAL A 543 -20.30 8.26 7.87
N GLN A 544 -19.29 7.42 7.64
CA GLN A 544 -19.33 5.97 7.86
C GLN A 544 -19.75 5.57 9.27
N HIS A 545 -19.50 6.43 10.26
CA HIS A 545 -19.80 6.20 11.67
C HIS A 545 -21.23 6.57 12.09
N ASP A 546 -21.99 7.33 11.28
CA ASP A 546 -23.33 7.84 11.63
C ASP A 546 -24.29 7.81 10.42
N ILE A 547 -24.30 6.70 9.67
CA ILE A 547 -25.18 6.54 8.50
C ILE A 547 -26.65 6.65 8.89
N GLU A 548 -27.04 6.09 10.02
CA GLU A 548 -28.42 6.23 10.54
C GLU A 548 -28.76 7.71 10.86
N GLY A 549 -27.76 8.46 11.39
CA GLY A 549 -27.88 9.89 11.59
C GLY A 549 -28.04 10.67 10.29
N LEU A 550 -27.35 10.27 9.22
CA LEU A 550 -27.50 10.86 7.89
C LEU A 550 -28.86 10.55 7.29
N ILE A 551 -29.33 9.29 7.37
CA ILE A 551 -30.70 8.89 6.94
C ILE A 551 -31.76 9.67 7.71
N GLY A 552 -31.58 9.82 9.03
CA GLY A 552 -32.52 10.59 9.88
C GLY A 552 -32.54 12.09 9.52
N LEU A 553 -31.41 12.66 9.09
CA LEU A 553 -31.31 14.07 8.71
C LEU A 553 -31.90 14.35 7.32
N MET A 554 -31.64 13.45 6.36
CA MET A 554 -32.12 13.57 4.98
C MET A 554 -33.58 13.12 4.82
N GLY A 555 -34.02 12.17 5.61
CA GLY A 555 -35.18 11.34 5.36
C GLY A 555 -34.89 10.17 4.43
N ARG A 556 -35.47 9.00 4.72
CA ARG A 556 -35.15 7.73 4.02
C ARG A 556 -35.39 7.79 2.51
N ASP A 557 -36.47 8.41 2.07
CA ASP A 557 -36.80 8.50 0.64
C ASP A 557 -35.81 9.37 -0.13
N VAL A 558 -35.34 10.48 0.46
CA VAL A 558 -34.34 11.36 -0.13
C VAL A 558 -32.97 10.65 -0.17
N PHE A 559 -32.62 9.94 0.91
CA PHE A 559 -31.40 9.14 0.96
C PHE A 559 -31.39 8.08 -0.14
N GLU A 560 -32.45 7.29 -0.30
CA GLU A 560 -32.58 6.27 -1.35
C GLU A 560 -32.48 6.91 -2.75
N GLN A 561 -33.21 8.00 -3.00
CA GLN A 561 -33.17 8.69 -4.29
C GLN A 561 -31.77 9.23 -4.62
N LYS A 562 -31.07 9.81 -3.63
CA LYS A 562 -29.69 10.31 -3.82
C LYS A 562 -28.72 9.18 -4.12
N LEU A 563 -28.80 8.09 -3.38
CA LEU A 563 -27.94 6.93 -3.57
C LEU A 563 -28.19 6.26 -4.93
N ASP A 564 -29.44 6.13 -5.36
CA ASP A 564 -29.78 5.68 -6.71
C ASP A 564 -29.22 6.63 -7.78
N SER A 565 -29.35 7.94 -7.56
CA SER A 565 -28.84 8.95 -8.48
C SER A 565 -27.32 8.87 -8.60
N MET A 566 -26.58 8.60 -7.52
CA MET A 566 -25.13 8.43 -7.58
C MET A 566 -24.72 7.35 -8.60
N PHE A 567 -25.46 6.25 -8.71
CA PHE A 567 -25.14 5.16 -9.63
C PHE A 567 -25.77 5.28 -11.02
N THR A 568 -26.70 6.22 -11.23
CA THR A 568 -27.45 6.34 -12.48
C THR A 568 -27.28 7.68 -13.19
N TYR A 569 -26.93 8.74 -12.46
CA TYR A 569 -26.69 10.06 -13.02
C TYR A 569 -25.24 10.16 -13.51
N SER A 570 -25.06 10.13 -14.82
CA SER A 570 -23.74 10.24 -15.44
C SER A 570 -23.25 11.69 -15.47
N PRO A 571 -21.92 11.93 -15.34
CA PRO A 571 -21.32 13.20 -15.68
C PRO A 571 -21.68 13.65 -17.10
N ALA A 572 -21.63 14.96 -17.36
CA ALA A 572 -21.82 15.47 -18.72
C ALA A 572 -20.81 14.84 -19.69
N GLU A 573 -21.23 14.62 -20.94
CA GLU A 573 -20.41 13.92 -21.96
C GLU A 573 -19.04 14.58 -22.22
N ASN A 574 -18.94 15.90 -21.95
CA ASN A 574 -17.72 16.69 -22.08
C ASN A 574 -17.17 17.17 -20.71
N ALA A 575 -17.53 16.50 -19.61
CA ALA A 575 -17.00 16.88 -18.30
C ALA A 575 -15.48 16.62 -18.27
N ASP A 576 -14.74 17.64 -17.83
CA ASP A 576 -13.31 17.51 -17.57
C ASP A 576 -13.12 16.86 -16.20
N LEU A 577 -13.06 15.53 -16.18
CA LEU A 577 -12.90 14.77 -14.95
C LEU A 577 -11.43 14.75 -14.53
N PRO A 578 -11.15 14.97 -13.25
CA PRO A 578 -9.80 14.78 -12.71
C PRO A 578 -9.24 13.38 -12.96
N ILE A 579 -7.92 13.28 -13.01
CA ILE A 579 -7.19 12.06 -13.36
C ILE A 579 -7.50 10.85 -12.44
N PHE A 580 -7.92 11.10 -11.21
CA PHE A 580 -8.31 10.10 -10.20
C PHE A 580 -9.81 9.75 -10.24
N SER A 581 -10.65 10.47 -10.99
CA SER A 581 -12.09 10.14 -11.16
C SER A 581 -12.26 9.13 -12.28
N THR A 582 -12.00 7.87 -11.98
CA THR A 582 -11.99 6.75 -12.91
C THR A 582 -12.91 5.62 -12.45
N GLY A 583 -13.16 4.63 -13.31
CA GLY A 583 -14.07 3.52 -12.98
C GLY A 583 -15.50 3.99 -12.68
N MET A 584 -16.00 4.93 -13.49
CA MET A 584 -17.28 5.60 -13.25
C MET A 584 -18.49 4.69 -13.53
N ILE A 585 -19.41 4.64 -12.57
CA ILE A 585 -20.77 4.08 -12.71
C ILE A 585 -21.74 5.19 -12.28
N GLY A 586 -22.28 5.94 -13.23
CA GLY A 586 -22.93 7.22 -12.89
C GLY A 586 -21.92 8.22 -12.30
N GLN A 587 -22.22 8.78 -11.15
CA GLN A 587 -21.29 9.62 -10.36
C GLN A 587 -20.40 8.78 -9.40
N TYR A 588 -20.66 7.49 -9.24
CA TYR A 588 -19.81 6.61 -8.46
C TYR A 588 -18.46 6.45 -9.15
N ALA A 589 -17.38 6.85 -8.51
CA ALA A 589 -15.99 6.73 -9.01
C ALA A 589 -15.27 5.64 -8.20
N HIS A 590 -15.14 4.43 -8.78
CA HIS A 590 -14.47 3.34 -8.08
C HIS A 590 -12.97 3.56 -7.92
N GLY A 591 -12.38 4.27 -8.86
CA GLY A 591 -10.93 4.57 -8.86
C GLY A 591 -10.48 5.56 -7.80
N ASN A 592 -11.36 6.00 -6.88
CA ASN A 592 -10.99 6.84 -5.74
C ASN A 592 -11.79 6.47 -4.47
N GLU A 593 -11.17 6.50 -3.33
CA GLU A 593 -11.58 5.91 -2.05
C GLU A 593 -12.87 6.45 -1.45
N PRO A 594 -13.23 7.74 -1.56
CA PRO A 594 -14.47 8.26 -0.99
C PRO A 594 -15.74 7.50 -1.43
N SER A 595 -15.71 6.85 -2.59
CA SER A 595 -16.84 6.08 -3.12
C SER A 595 -16.92 4.64 -2.61
N HIS A 596 -15.84 4.06 -2.09
CA HIS A 596 -15.67 2.61 -1.88
C HIS A 596 -16.76 1.92 -1.06
N HIS A 597 -17.37 2.61 -0.08
CA HIS A 597 -18.41 2.04 0.77
C HIS A 597 -19.83 2.29 0.25
N ALA A 598 -19.99 3.16 -0.78
CA ALA A 598 -21.32 3.64 -1.17
C ALA A 598 -22.27 2.52 -1.65
N ALA A 599 -21.76 1.52 -2.39
CA ALA A 599 -22.58 0.39 -2.86
C ALA A 599 -23.18 -0.44 -1.70
N TYR A 600 -22.54 -0.44 -0.53
CA TYR A 600 -23.04 -1.16 0.65
C TYR A 600 -24.11 -0.38 1.41
N LEU A 601 -24.28 0.92 1.17
CA LEU A 601 -25.27 1.76 1.85
C LEU A 601 -26.72 1.37 1.52
N PHE A 602 -26.98 0.68 0.42
CA PHE A 602 -28.30 0.14 0.11
C PHE A 602 -28.77 -0.88 1.16
N ASN A 603 -27.87 -1.57 1.84
CA ASN A 603 -28.21 -2.45 2.95
C ASN A 603 -28.85 -1.67 4.12
N LYS A 604 -28.41 -0.42 4.36
CA LYS A 604 -28.95 0.43 5.45
C LYS A 604 -30.37 0.93 5.21
N ILE A 605 -30.86 0.76 3.98
CA ILE A 605 -32.22 1.11 3.59
C ILE A 605 -33.04 -0.11 3.11
N ASP A 606 -32.64 -1.32 3.57
CA ASP A 606 -33.31 -2.60 3.28
C ASP A 606 -33.43 -2.94 1.78
N LYS A 607 -32.37 -2.58 1.01
CA LYS A 607 -32.24 -2.85 -0.44
C LYS A 607 -31.00 -3.70 -0.77
N PRO A 608 -30.78 -4.85 -0.11
CA PRO A 608 -29.58 -5.66 -0.30
C PRO A 608 -29.43 -6.20 -1.74
N GLU A 609 -30.51 -6.28 -2.51
CA GLU A 609 -30.48 -6.64 -3.92
C GLU A 609 -29.70 -5.59 -4.76
N LYS A 610 -29.83 -4.30 -4.45
CA LYS A 610 -29.07 -3.23 -5.12
C LYS A 610 -27.59 -3.28 -4.74
N THR A 611 -27.28 -3.51 -3.46
CA THR A 611 -25.90 -3.79 -3.02
C THR A 611 -25.29 -4.89 -3.87
N ARG A 612 -25.91 -6.05 -3.97
CA ARG A 612 -25.42 -7.20 -4.74
C ARG A 612 -25.26 -6.89 -6.23
N GLN A 613 -26.21 -6.15 -6.81
CA GLN A 613 -26.18 -5.72 -8.20
C GLN A 613 -24.94 -4.88 -8.49
N TYR A 614 -24.73 -3.79 -7.74
CA TYR A 614 -23.59 -2.88 -7.98
C TYR A 614 -22.26 -3.52 -7.63
N LEU A 615 -22.17 -4.31 -6.56
CA LEU A 615 -20.93 -5.05 -6.26
C LEU A 615 -20.56 -6.04 -7.36
N SER A 616 -21.56 -6.76 -7.91
CA SER A 616 -21.34 -7.65 -9.04
C SER A 616 -20.85 -6.89 -10.28
N GLN A 617 -21.46 -5.74 -10.57
CA GLN A 617 -21.01 -4.88 -11.67
C GLN A 617 -19.58 -4.42 -11.48
N ILE A 618 -19.25 -3.83 -10.34
CA ILE A 618 -17.91 -3.33 -10.02
C ILE A 618 -16.86 -4.44 -10.15
N MET A 619 -17.09 -5.59 -9.50
CA MET A 619 -16.10 -6.68 -9.49
C MET A 619 -15.88 -7.31 -10.87
N ASN A 620 -16.89 -7.36 -11.74
CA ASN A 620 -16.77 -8.00 -13.05
C ASN A 620 -16.33 -7.03 -14.17
N GLU A 621 -16.62 -5.73 -14.05
CA GLU A 621 -16.32 -4.76 -15.08
C GLU A 621 -15.01 -4.00 -14.84
N LEU A 622 -14.66 -3.73 -13.56
CA LEU A 622 -13.55 -2.85 -13.20
C LEU A 622 -12.30 -3.60 -12.72
N TYR A 623 -12.38 -4.93 -12.57
CA TYR A 623 -11.23 -5.79 -12.25
C TYR A 623 -11.09 -6.88 -13.31
N ARG A 624 -9.96 -6.90 -14.03
CA ARG A 624 -9.74 -7.79 -15.16
C ARG A 624 -8.34 -8.37 -15.13
N ASN A 625 -8.17 -9.56 -15.66
CA ASN A 625 -6.85 -10.21 -15.79
C ASN A 625 -6.10 -9.68 -17.04
N THR A 626 -5.89 -8.37 -17.08
CA THR A 626 -5.20 -7.65 -18.16
C THR A 626 -4.36 -6.52 -17.57
N PRO A 627 -3.35 -5.97 -18.28
CA PRO A 627 -2.53 -4.87 -17.77
C PRO A 627 -3.35 -3.65 -17.32
N GLU A 628 -4.44 -3.30 -18.00
CA GLU A 628 -5.35 -2.23 -17.62
C GLU A 628 -6.44 -2.67 -16.61
N GLY A 629 -6.24 -3.80 -15.94
CA GLY A 629 -7.24 -4.47 -15.12
C GLY A 629 -7.53 -3.85 -13.75
N ILE A 630 -6.96 -2.70 -13.42
CA ILE A 630 -7.31 -1.86 -12.25
C ILE A 630 -7.70 -0.48 -12.77
N CYS A 631 -8.88 0.00 -12.40
CA CYS A 631 -9.47 1.18 -13.03
C CYS A 631 -8.94 2.53 -12.50
N GLY A 632 -8.22 2.56 -11.39
CA GLY A 632 -7.64 3.74 -10.74
C GLY A 632 -6.33 3.41 -10.06
N ASN A 633 -5.74 4.37 -9.35
CA ASN A 633 -4.58 4.12 -8.51
C ASN A 633 -4.87 2.93 -7.57
N GLU A 634 -3.92 2.03 -7.46
CA GLU A 634 -4.10 0.84 -6.60
C GLU A 634 -4.02 1.19 -5.11
N ASP A 635 -3.31 2.28 -4.79
CA ASP A 635 -3.18 2.94 -3.50
C ASP A 635 -2.74 2.02 -2.37
N CYS A 636 -1.54 1.47 -2.55
CA CYS A 636 -0.83 0.70 -1.52
C CYS A 636 -1.67 -0.44 -0.94
N GLY A 637 -2.45 -1.11 -1.78
CA GLY A 637 -3.27 -2.26 -1.40
C GLY A 637 -4.75 -1.96 -1.14
N GLN A 638 -5.20 -0.70 -1.15
CA GLN A 638 -6.58 -0.39 -0.81
C GLN A 638 -7.59 -0.87 -1.86
N MET A 639 -7.36 -0.60 -3.16
CA MET A 639 -8.22 -1.08 -4.24
C MET A 639 -8.29 -2.61 -4.26
N SER A 640 -7.15 -3.23 -4.03
CA SER A 640 -7.01 -4.70 -3.96
C SER A 640 -7.73 -5.27 -2.73
N ALA A 641 -7.59 -4.65 -1.56
CA ALA A 641 -8.29 -5.06 -0.34
C ALA A 641 -9.81 -4.91 -0.46
N TRP A 642 -10.28 -3.86 -1.13
CA TRP A 642 -11.70 -3.71 -1.45
C TRP A 642 -12.21 -4.92 -2.26
N TYR A 643 -11.46 -5.29 -3.32
CA TYR A 643 -11.81 -6.44 -4.16
C TYR A 643 -11.78 -7.76 -3.38
N VAL A 644 -10.74 -8.01 -2.59
CA VAL A 644 -10.61 -9.23 -1.78
C VAL A 644 -11.76 -9.36 -0.80
N MET A 645 -12.08 -8.30 -0.05
CA MET A 645 -13.16 -8.34 0.93
C MET A 645 -14.53 -8.47 0.26
N SER A 646 -14.79 -7.72 -0.80
CA SER A 646 -16.05 -7.81 -1.56
C SER A 646 -16.21 -9.18 -2.22
N ALA A 647 -15.14 -9.77 -2.75
CA ALA A 647 -15.14 -11.13 -3.30
C ALA A 647 -15.39 -12.22 -2.23
N MET A 648 -14.97 -11.97 -0.98
CA MET A 648 -15.35 -12.83 0.17
C MET A 648 -16.80 -12.66 0.59
N GLY A 649 -17.49 -11.61 0.13
CA GLY A 649 -18.92 -11.36 0.38
C GLY A 649 -19.22 -10.49 1.60
N PHE A 650 -18.24 -9.75 2.14
CA PHE A 650 -18.43 -8.81 3.25
C PHE A 650 -17.43 -7.66 3.22
N TYR A 651 -17.80 -6.50 3.76
CA TYR A 651 -16.99 -5.27 3.73
C TYR A 651 -17.27 -4.38 4.96
N PRO A 652 -16.26 -3.74 5.58
CA PRO A 652 -16.48 -2.83 6.70
C PRO A 652 -16.79 -1.40 6.20
N ILE A 653 -18.04 -0.96 6.25
CA ILE A 653 -18.36 0.46 6.03
C ILE A 653 -17.64 1.33 7.08
N ASN A 654 -17.75 0.90 8.34
CA ASN A 654 -17.09 1.54 9.48
C ASN A 654 -16.17 0.52 10.18
N PRO A 655 -14.88 0.51 9.90
CA PRO A 655 -13.93 -0.40 10.53
C PRO A 655 -14.06 -0.46 12.06
N CYS A 656 -14.08 0.71 12.72
CA CYS A 656 -14.23 0.81 14.19
C CYS A 656 -15.61 0.43 14.72
N GLY A 657 -16.56 0.09 13.85
CA GLY A 657 -17.87 -0.47 14.22
C GLY A 657 -17.79 -1.95 14.63
N GLY A 658 -16.76 -2.66 14.18
CA GLY A 658 -16.57 -4.08 14.44
C GLY A 658 -17.52 -5.00 13.65
N GLU A 659 -18.25 -4.46 12.67
CA GLU A 659 -19.20 -5.15 11.81
C GLU A 659 -18.82 -5.05 10.33
N TYR A 660 -19.22 -6.07 9.58
CA TYR A 660 -19.04 -6.14 8.13
C TYR A 660 -20.38 -6.29 7.45
N GLU A 661 -20.67 -5.40 6.50
CA GLU A 661 -21.86 -5.48 5.65
C GLU A 661 -21.72 -6.61 4.64
N LEU A 662 -22.80 -7.35 4.43
CA LEU A 662 -22.84 -8.48 3.52
C LEU A 662 -23.18 -8.04 2.10
N GLY A 663 -22.37 -8.52 1.16
CA GLY A 663 -22.65 -8.46 -0.27
C GLY A 663 -23.10 -9.81 -0.81
N LEU A 664 -22.42 -10.28 -1.85
CA LEU A 664 -22.54 -11.63 -2.40
C LEU A 664 -21.14 -12.13 -2.75
N PRO A 665 -20.70 -13.30 -2.23
CA PRO A 665 -19.41 -13.86 -2.56
C PRO A 665 -19.22 -14.10 -4.05
N LEU A 666 -18.02 -13.80 -4.58
CA LEU A 666 -17.68 -14.05 -5.99
C LEU A 666 -17.45 -15.55 -6.25
N PHE A 667 -16.95 -16.27 -5.26
CA PHE A 667 -16.62 -17.68 -5.34
C PHE A 667 -17.61 -18.54 -4.54
N PRO A 668 -17.99 -19.72 -5.03
CA PRO A 668 -18.93 -20.60 -4.33
C PRO A 668 -18.39 -21.22 -3.04
N ASP A 669 -17.08 -21.28 -2.85
CA ASP A 669 -16.44 -21.83 -1.63
C ASP A 669 -15.17 -21.03 -1.36
N ILE A 670 -15.11 -20.38 -0.20
CA ILE A 670 -13.99 -19.58 0.28
C ILE A 670 -13.65 -20.04 1.69
N LYS A 671 -12.38 -20.31 1.95
CA LYS A 671 -11.89 -20.68 3.27
C LYS A 671 -10.82 -19.70 3.74
N ILE A 672 -11.04 -19.06 4.86
CA ILE A 672 -10.10 -18.18 5.53
C ILE A 672 -9.44 -19.00 6.65
N ASN A 673 -8.14 -19.23 6.52
CA ASN A 673 -7.31 -19.88 7.51
C ASN A 673 -6.83 -18.83 8.52
N LEU A 674 -7.26 -18.93 9.77
CA LEU A 674 -6.97 -17.95 10.81
C LEU A 674 -5.74 -18.37 11.63
N ASP A 675 -4.94 -17.41 12.08
CA ASP A 675 -3.71 -17.67 12.85
C ASP A 675 -3.97 -18.39 14.19
N ASN A 676 -5.19 -18.28 14.73
CA ASN A 676 -5.60 -19.02 15.92
C ASN A 676 -5.89 -20.52 15.64
N GLY A 677 -5.58 -21.02 14.45
CA GLY A 677 -5.75 -22.41 14.02
C GLY A 677 -7.20 -22.77 13.63
N LYS A 678 -8.13 -21.82 13.65
CA LYS A 678 -9.50 -22.02 13.18
C LYS A 678 -9.62 -21.68 11.69
N ALA A 679 -10.78 -21.96 11.11
CA ALA A 679 -11.13 -21.53 9.76
C ALA A 679 -12.52 -20.93 9.73
N PHE A 680 -12.67 -19.85 8.96
CA PHE A 680 -13.97 -19.30 8.62
C PHE A 680 -14.26 -19.59 7.14
N THR A 681 -15.41 -20.19 6.86
CA THR A 681 -15.75 -20.63 5.50
C THR A 681 -16.96 -19.84 5.00
N VAL A 682 -16.89 -19.31 3.79
CA VAL A 682 -18.01 -18.66 3.11
C VAL A 682 -18.45 -19.55 1.95
N LYS A 683 -19.76 -19.83 1.88
CA LYS A 683 -20.33 -20.72 0.86
C LYS A 683 -21.54 -20.09 0.18
N THR A 684 -21.66 -20.33 -1.12
CA THR A 684 -22.87 -19.98 -1.88
C THR A 684 -23.55 -21.26 -2.34
N LYS A 685 -24.86 -21.37 -2.09
CA LYS A 685 -25.69 -22.53 -2.49
C LYS A 685 -26.94 -22.07 -3.19
N LYS A 686 -27.24 -22.68 -4.33
CA LYS A 686 -28.54 -22.51 -5.00
C LYS A 686 -29.57 -23.42 -4.33
N THR A 687 -30.52 -22.84 -3.61
CA THR A 687 -31.54 -23.58 -2.86
C THR A 687 -32.97 -23.13 -3.18
N GLY A 688 -33.13 -22.11 -4.05
CA GLY A 688 -34.39 -21.47 -4.32
C GLY A 688 -34.89 -20.57 -3.17
N LYS A 689 -33.95 -20.21 -2.25
CA LYS A 689 -34.21 -19.32 -1.12
C LYS A 689 -33.20 -18.16 -1.19
N ASN A 690 -33.61 -17.01 -0.74
CA ASN A 690 -32.75 -15.82 -0.68
C ASN A 690 -32.52 -15.44 0.78
N ARG A 691 -31.51 -16.03 1.43
CA ARG A 691 -31.19 -15.77 2.85
C ARG A 691 -29.73 -16.10 3.16
N VAL A 692 -29.24 -15.55 4.26
CA VAL A 692 -27.90 -15.82 4.76
C VAL A 692 -27.98 -16.54 6.11
N LEU A 693 -27.14 -17.57 6.27
CA LEU A 693 -27.03 -18.36 7.48
C LEU A 693 -25.63 -18.21 8.06
N LEU A 694 -25.52 -18.02 9.37
CA LEU A 694 -24.29 -18.13 10.13
C LEU A 694 -24.37 -19.38 11.02
N ASN A 695 -23.44 -20.33 10.81
CA ASN A 695 -23.44 -21.61 11.52
C ASN A 695 -24.79 -22.33 11.50
N GLY A 696 -25.43 -22.34 10.32
CA GLY A 696 -26.72 -22.97 10.07
C GLY A 696 -27.96 -22.20 10.60
N LYS A 697 -27.79 -21.04 11.22
CA LYS A 697 -28.87 -20.21 11.73
C LYS A 697 -29.07 -18.97 10.84
N PRO A 698 -30.30 -18.63 10.44
CA PRO A 698 -30.58 -17.41 9.72
C PRO A 698 -30.12 -16.18 10.52
N ILE A 699 -29.34 -15.29 9.88
CA ILE A 699 -28.97 -14.00 10.47
C ILE A 699 -30.14 -13.01 10.29
N LYS A 700 -30.22 -12.08 11.24
CA LYS A 700 -31.13 -10.93 11.12
C LYS A 700 -30.32 -9.74 10.62
N GLY A 701 -30.83 -9.06 9.58
CA GLY A 701 -30.11 -7.92 8.98
C GLY A 701 -29.05 -8.35 7.97
N THR A 702 -28.11 -7.46 7.73
CA THR A 702 -27.14 -7.52 6.64
C THR A 702 -25.69 -7.49 7.11
N THR A 703 -25.44 -7.76 8.41
CA THR A 703 -24.08 -7.67 8.99
C THR A 703 -23.65 -8.96 9.68
N ILE A 704 -22.32 -9.15 9.74
CA ILE A 704 -21.65 -10.09 10.65
C ILE A 704 -20.58 -9.32 11.44
N SER A 705 -20.24 -9.82 12.65
CA SER A 705 -19.22 -9.20 13.47
C SER A 705 -17.81 -9.76 13.18
N HIS A 706 -16.77 -9.03 13.56
CA HIS A 706 -15.40 -9.53 13.53
C HIS A 706 -15.25 -10.81 14.36
N ASN A 707 -15.91 -10.89 15.50
CA ASN A 707 -15.91 -12.08 16.34
C ASN A 707 -16.53 -13.31 15.66
N ASP A 708 -17.52 -13.14 14.80
CA ASP A 708 -18.09 -14.25 14.02
C ASP A 708 -17.03 -14.85 13.07
N ILE A 709 -16.17 -14.02 12.52
CA ILE A 709 -15.08 -14.46 11.64
C ILE A 709 -13.98 -15.17 12.43
N ILE A 710 -13.39 -14.50 13.45
CA ILE A 710 -12.21 -15.02 14.16
C ILE A 710 -12.52 -16.23 15.04
N ASN A 711 -13.79 -16.44 15.41
CA ASN A 711 -14.21 -17.65 16.10
C ASN A 711 -14.30 -18.86 15.18
N GLY A 712 -14.19 -18.68 13.88
CA GLY A 712 -14.37 -19.70 12.87
C GLY A 712 -15.85 -20.08 12.69
N GLY A 713 -16.13 -20.85 11.66
CA GLY A 713 -17.51 -21.28 11.36
C GLY A 713 -17.84 -21.20 9.87
N VAL A 714 -19.13 -21.14 9.57
CA VAL A 714 -19.63 -21.15 8.18
C VAL A 714 -20.66 -20.04 7.99
N LEU A 715 -20.37 -19.13 7.06
CA LEU A 715 -21.30 -18.18 6.50
C LEU A 715 -21.85 -18.72 5.18
N GLU A 716 -23.15 -18.94 5.07
CA GLU A 716 -23.75 -19.56 3.91
C GLU A 716 -24.79 -18.64 3.27
N PHE A 717 -24.58 -18.35 1.99
CA PHE A 717 -25.49 -17.59 1.15
C PHE A 717 -26.37 -18.58 0.37
N GLU A 718 -27.64 -18.64 0.69
CA GLU A 718 -28.63 -19.36 -0.12
C GLU A 718 -29.19 -18.41 -1.17
N THR A 719 -29.14 -18.80 -2.44
CA THR A 719 -29.59 -17.99 -3.59
C THR A 719 -30.68 -18.74 -4.37
N GLU A 720 -31.41 -18.02 -5.22
CA GLU A 720 -32.39 -18.55 -6.15
C GLU A 720 -31.80 -19.48 -7.23
#